data_7a87f1909378974311f38ab7eecdf79f
#
_entry.id   7a87f1909378974311f38ab7eecdf79f
#
_cell.length_a   1.000
_cell.length_b   1.000
_cell.length_c   1.000
_cell.angle_alpha   90.00
_cell.angle_beta   90.00
_cell.angle_gamma   90.00
#
_symmetry.space_group_name_H-M   'P 1'
#
loop_
_entity.id
_entity.type
_entity.pdbx_description
1 polymer ?
#
loop_
_entity_poly.entity_id
_entity_poly.type
_entity_poly.pdbx_seq_one_letter_code
_entity_poly.pdbx_strand_id
1 'polypeptide(L)'
;MFNDPKILDKLSQFSNIELRIFDAQGSDVGFHTKGYGFHLEDEFTIIVGSSNMTLHALTRNKEWNVHYSSHKQESFVTSVLEEFESLWAADETKTYVDYIDTYRMLYKQYNDSTKKQLPAMADTNINEYNQVPKVLQPNSMQSYVMERFTELYQSGANKGLLISATGTGKTYASAFAVSSVKPRRVLFLVHREQVARQAMESYQRVIGDSVTYGVLSGTAKGFSETYLFATMQMMSKPDCYERFSPTDFDVIVIDEAHRAGSESYHRIMEYFRPKFWFAMTASPERTDDFDIYKLFDYNIIHEIRLQHALEADLLCPFHYFGIGQLSDGITTYEGDEAQSIFANEWDYQTRARLILEQCNFYGYSGERVKGLVFCHSIEEAQELSKAFNQLGMRTISLSGADSQEIREEAIQRLSGPDANDALDYIMTVDIFNEGIDIPEVNQVVMVRGTESPIVFVQQLGRGLRRHNSKDYVVVLDFIGNFNNNFMIPVALSGDVSHNKDSLRYYVQEGTRVIPGASTIHFDAIAQERIFKSIDTAKFTQIKHIRQAYKNLKYKLGRIPKLIDFENYGSIDISLIFNSNAKTYYKFLVDYEKDYTHRFSSVEAKILEYMGQYMVLGKRVHELYVLEGLLKGEVNPLTYMRTQLLGLGIPCTTHTERNIINLFTGQFKTGSSKAGFKDALLCDEVVDGLQISAVFREALENEGFRDMVEDYVKVGFQRNQKYYSQRYEEASFTLYQKYTYEDVCQLMEWETSIVPLNIGGYKYDEATKTYPVFINYDKGKDIADTIRYEDKLLSPQQLIAISKSGVDLSNNLVQKALHAKEEDITMHLFIRKNKNDEDGAKEFYYLGHIHATGEAEVFTMPGTTKKAVRIMYDLETPIREDLYDYFVNH
;
A
#
# COMPACT_ATOMS: atom_id res chain seq x y z
N MET A 1 30.55 -15.66 -4.28
CA MET A 1 30.10 -14.68 -3.26
C MET A 1 29.72 -15.47 -2.03
N PHE A 2 30.27 -15.16 -0.88
CA PHE A 2 30.01 -15.93 0.35
C PHE A 2 28.81 -15.32 1.09
N ASN A 3 27.94 -16.16 1.59
CA ASN A 3 26.88 -15.74 2.52
C ASN A 3 27.48 -15.45 3.90
N ASP A 4 26.88 -14.51 4.65
CA ASP A 4 27.34 -14.20 6.00
C ASP A 4 27.22 -15.46 6.92
N PRO A 5 28.31 -15.91 7.54
CA PRO A 5 28.28 -17.05 8.45
C PRO A 5 27.25 -16.93 9.57
N LYS A 6 26.94 -15.72 10.04
CA LYS A 6 25.93 -15.48 11.07
C LYS A 6 24.52 -15.91 10.62
N ILE A 7 24.22 -15.80 9.31
CA ILE A 7 22.94 -16.26 8.76
C ILE A 7 22.89 -17.79 8.79
N LEU A 8 23.98 -18.43 8.38
CA LEU A 8 24.10 -19.89 8.46
C LEU A 8 24.00 -20.39 9.91
N ASP A 9 24.63 -19.68 10.86
CA ASP A 9 24.51 -19.98 12.29
C ASP A 9 23.07 -19.89 12.80
N LYS A 10 22.29 -18.91 12.34
CA LYS A 10 20.87 -18.81 12.67
C LYS A 10 20.05 -19.94 12.05
N LEU A 11 20.26 -20.24 10.77
CA LEU A 11 19.54 -21.33 10.09
C LEU A 11 19.82 -22.69 10.71
N SER A 12 21.06 -22.93 11.20
CA SER A 12 21.42 -24.19 11.86
C SER A 12 20.73 -24.42 13.21
N GLN A 13 20.12 -23.40 13.80
CA GLN A 13 19.35 -23.52 15.05
C GLN A 13 17.96 -24.12 14.85
N PHE A 14 17.45 -24.16 13.62
CA PHE A 14 16.15 -24.74 13.31
C PHE A 14 16.28 -26.24 13.07
N SER A 15 15.58 -27.05 13.87
CA SER A 15 15.64 -28.51 13.78
C SER A 15 15.05 -29.10 12.49
N ASN A 16 14.29 -28.32 11.76
CA ASN A 16 13.68 -28.70 10.48
C ASN A 16 14.46 -28.19 9.25
N ILE A 17 15.66 -27.61 9.45
CA ILE A 17 16.54 -27.16 8.36
C ILE A 17 17.83 -27.98 8.40
N GLU A 18 18.18 -28.64 7.29
CA GLU A 18 19.49 -29.23 7.07
C GLU A 18 20.31 -28.32 6.17
N LEU A 19 21.52 -27.99 6.63
CA LEU A 19 22.44 -27.12 5.90
C LEU A 19 23.67 -27.89 5.46
N ARG A 20 24.05 -27.74 4.21
CA ARG A 20 25.32 -28.20 3.65
C ARG A 20 26.02 -27.10 2.90
N ILE A 21 27.33 -27.15 2.85
CA ILE A 21 28.18 -26.14 2.20
C ILE A 21 29.03 -26.86 1.17
N PHE A 22 28.93 -26.38 -0.09
CA PHE A 22 29.76 -26.90 -1.18
C PHE A 22 31.15 -26.25 -1.12
N ASP A 23 32.20 -27.07 -1.02
CA ASP A 23 33.59 -26.64 -0.99
C ASP A 23 34.14 -26.49 -2.43
N ALA A 24 33.98 -25.32 -3.00
CA ALA A 24 34.48 -25.01 -4.34
C ALA A 24 36.00 -24.93 -4.45
N GLN A 25 36.76 -24.91 -3.33
CA GLN A 25 38.21 -24.89 -3.36
C GLN A 25 38.81 -26.29 -3.47
N GLY A 26 38.05 -27.30 -3.04
CA GLY A 26 38.42 -28.70 -3.16
C GLY A 26 38.00 -29.35 -4.48
N SER A 27 37.36 -28.62 -5.36
CA SER A 27 36.79 -29.13 -6.61
C SER A 27 37.29 -28.35 -7.82
N ASP A 28 37.55 -29.06 -8.92
CA ASP A 28 37.84 -28.46 -10.25
C ASP A 28 36.58 -27.87 -10.90
N VAL A 29 35.40 -28.09 -10.29
CA VAL A 29 34.10 -27.63 -10.79
C VAL A 29 33.57 -26.52 -9.88
N GLY A 30 33.34 -25.36 -10.46
CA GLY A 30 32.73 -24.22 -9.73
C GLY A 30 31.22 -24.45 -9.49
N PHE A 31 30.75 -24.27 -8.25
CA PHE A 31 29.33 -24.29 -7.92
C PHE A 31 28.66 -22.95 -8.28
N HIS A 32 27.79 -22.98 -9.29
CA HIS A 32 27.09 -21.79 -9.75
C HIS A 32 25.60 -22.04 -10.00
N THR A 33 25.09 -23.15 -9.50
CA THR A 33 23.67 -23.54 -9.66
C THR A 33 22.78 -22.64 -8.78
N LYS A 34 21.67 -22.19 -9.36
CA LYS A 34 20.68 -21.34 -8.69
C LYS A 34 19.31 -21.91 -8.99
N GLY A 35 18.80 -22.64 -8.02
CA GLY A 35 17.51 -23.28 -8.12
C GLY A 35 16.81 -23.27 -6.75
N TYR A 36 15.51 -23.13 -6.78
CA TYR A 36 14.63 -23.22 -5.62
C TYR A 36 13.58 -24.28 -5.94
N GLY A 37 13.47 -25.27 -5.11
CA GLY A 37 12.45 -26.33 -5.21
C GLY A 37 11.52 -26.24 -4.02
N PHE A 38 10.23 -26.16 -4.29
CA PHE A 38 9.18 -26.19 -3.27
C PHE A 38 8.34 -27.44 -3.52
N HIS A 39 8.09 -28.20 -2.47
CA HIS A 39 7.28 -29.39 -2.53
C HIS A 39 6.07 -29.22 -1.61
N LEU A 40 4.88 -29.28 -2.19
CA LEU A 40 3.61 -29.24 -1.46
C LEU A 40 2.79 -30.46 -1.90
N GLU A 41 2.62 -31.42 -0.98
CA GLU A 41 1.91 -32.68 -1.24
C GLU A 41 2.46 -33.40 -2.49
N ASP A 42 1.72 -33.42 -3.61
CA ASP A 42 2.09 -34.07 -4.86
C ASP A 42 2.61 -33.08 -5.93
N GLU A 43 2.65 -31.80 -5.64
CA GLU A 43 3.07 -30.74 -6.56
C GLU A 43 4.48 -30.23 -6.23
N PHE A 44 5.30 -30.11 -7.27
CA PHE A 44 6.63 -29.50 -7.19
C PHE A 44 6.64 -28.20 -7.96
N THR A 45 7.03 -27.14 -7.29
CA THR A 45 7.36 -25.86 -7.92
C THR A 45 8.87 -25.69 -7.96
N ILE A 46 9.43 -25.52 -9.15
CA ILE A 46 10.85 -25.35 -9.38
C ILE A 46 11.09 -23.98 -10.02
N ILE A 47 12.00 -23.22 -9.45
CA ILE A 47 12.47 -21.95 -10.01
C ILE A 47 13.95 -22.12 -10.32
N VAL A 48 14.34 -22.06 -11.58
CA VAL A 48 15.73 -22.13 -12.04
C VAL A 48 16.04 -20.88 -12.85
N GLY A 49 17.17 -20.26 -12.58
CA GLY A 49 17.54 -19.03 -13.29
C GLY A 49 18.90 -18.48 -12.94
N SER A 50 19.08 -17.22 -13.25
CA SER A 50 20.31 -16.49 -12.96
C SER A 50 20.34 -15.87 -11.58
N SER A 51 19.21 -15.83 -10.87
CA SER A 51 19.04 -15.15 -9.58
C SER A 51 19.79 -15.85 -8.46
N ASN A 52 20.76 -15.18 -7.88
CA ASN A 52 21.35 -15.58 -6.60
C ASN A 52 20.41 -15.25 -5.44
N MET A 53 20.52 -15.97 -4.33
CA MET A 53 19.88 -15.61 -3.07
C MET A 53 20.58 -14.39 -2.43
N THR A 54 20.79 -13.36 -3.22
CA THR A 54 21.36 -12.10 -2.78
C THR A 54 20.36 -10.98 -3.04
N LEU A 55 20.39 -9.97 -2.19
CA LEU A 55 19.50 -8.82 -2.31
C LEU A 55 19.53 -8.22 -3.72
N HIS A 56 20.69 -8.04 -4.31
CA HIS A 56 20.80 -7.46 -5.65
C HIS A 56 20.23 -8.33 -6.76
N ALA A 57 20.39 -9.65 -6.67
CA ALA A 57 19.86 -10.56 -7.67
C ALA A 57 18.34 -10.71 -7.59
N LEU A 58 17.78 -10.66 -6.37
CA LEU A 58 16.34 -10.78 -6.15
C LEU A 58 15.57 -9.46 -6.38
N THR A 59 16.26 -8.29 -6.34
CA THR A 59 15.58 -7.00 -6.33
C THR A 59 16.04 -5.99 -7.38
N ARG A 60 17.24 -6.17 -8.01
CA ARG A 60 17.83 -5.15 -8.88
C ARG A 60 18.28 -5.64 -10.23
N ASN A 61 18.83 -6.83 -10.28
CA ASN A 61 19.34 -7.35 -11.55
C ASN A 61 18.17 -7.76 -12.45
N LYS A 62 18.33 -7.55 -13.76
CA LYS A 62 17.43 -8.19 -14.72
C LYS A 62 17.81 -9.66 -14.80
N GLU A 63 17.10 -10.48 -14.05
CA GLU A 63 17.34 -11.91 -13.95
C GLU A 63 16.27 -12.68 -14.73
N TRP A 64 16.68 -13.70 -15.41
CA TRP A 64 15.76 -14.60 -16.10
C TRP A 64 15.57 -15.85 -15.25
N ASN A 65 14.36 -16.04 -14.74
CA ASN A 65 13.98 -17.23 -13.99
C ASN A 65 12.86 -17.96 -14.72
N VAL A 66 12.98 -19.25 -14.82
CA VAL A 66 11.92 -20.14 -15.27
C VAL A 66 11.22 -20.66 -14.05
N HIS A 67 9.94 -20.39 -13.94
CA HIS A 67 9.05 -20.96 -12.94
C HIS A 67 8.26 -22.10 -13.56
N TYR A 68 8.35 -23.27 -12.96
CA TYR A 68 7.71 -24.49 -13.44
C TYR A 68 7.05 -25.21 -12.26
N SER A 69 5.75 -25.46 -12.37
CA SER A 69 4.99 -26.24 -11.39
C SER A 69 4.42 -27.48 -12.07
N SER A 70 4.64 -28.63 -11.50
CA SER A 70 4.13 -29.92 -11.98
C SER A 70 4.20 -31.00 -10.93
N HIS A 71 3.66 -32.19 -11.26
CA HIS A 71 3.70 -33.35 -10.38
C HIS A 71 5.08 -34.03 -10.42
N LYS A 72 5.43 -34.76 -9.36
CA LYS A 72 6.73 -35.43 -9.18
C LYS A 72 7.15 -36.36 -10.31
N GLN A 73 6.24 -36.89 -11.10
CA GLN A 73 6.50 -37.87 -12.17
C GLN A 73 6.89 -37.23 -13.51
N GLU A 74 6.87 -35.94 -13.63
CA GLU A 74 7.28 -35.21 -14.81
C GLU A 74 8.81 -35.26 -14.99
N SER A 75 9.26 -35.47 -16.22
CA SER A 75 10.68 -35.68 -16.54
C SER A 75 11.58 -34.53 -16.11
N PHE A 76 11.10 -33.28 -16.22
CA PHE A 76 11.86 -32.10 -15.81
C PHE A 76 12.04 -32.04 -14.29
N VAL A 77 10.98 -32.28 -13.54
CA VAL A 77 11.02 -32.32 -12.07
C VAL A 77 11.97 -33.42 -11.59
N THR A 78 11.86 -34.61 -12.17
CA THR A 78 12.73 -35.75 -11.86
C THR A 78 14.20 -35.40 -12.12
N SER A 79 14.53 -34.82 -13.27
CA SER A 79 15.92 -34.44 -13.61
C SER A 79 16.48 -33.39 -12.63
N VAL A 80 15.68 -32.39 -12.22
CA VAL A 80 16.15 -31.38 -11.27
C VAL A 80 16.35 -31.97 -9.87
N LEU A 81 15.49 -32.89 -9.45
CA LEU A 81 15.64 -33.56 -8.16
C LEU A 81 16.86 -34.50 -8.15
N GLU A 82 17.09 -35.26 -9.22
CA GLU A 82 18.29 -36.11 -9.37
C GLU A 82 19.58 -35.29 -9.32
N GLU A 83 19.60 -34.12 -10.00
CA GLU A 83 20.75 -33.21 -9.94
C GLU A 83 20.94 -32.64 -8.52
N PHE A 84 19.87 -32.26 -7.84
CA PHE A 84 19.94 -31.81 -6.46
C PHE A 84 20.46 -32.89 -5.54
N GLU A 85 19.94 -34.11 -5.62
CA GLU A 85 20.41 -35.25 -4.82
C GLU A 85 21.87 -35.59 -5.11
N SER A 86 22.30 -35.52 -6.37
CA SER A 86 23.70 -35.70 -6.76
C SER A 86 24.59 -34.65 -6.11
N LEU A 87 24.23 -33.37 -6.18
CA LEU A 87 24.97 -32.29 -5.55
C LEU A 87 24.97 -32.40 -4.02
N TRP A 88 23.85 -32.83 -3.44
CA TRP A 88 23.71 -33.01 -2.02
C TRP A 88 24.56 -34.15 -1.44
N ALA A 89 24.76 -35.21 -2.23
CA ALA A 89 25.55 -36.38 -1.89
C ALA A 89 27.04 -36.27 -2.30
N ALA A 90 27.42 -35.21 -3.03
CA ALA A 90 28.78 -35.04 -3.53
C ALA A 90 29.81 -34.93 -2.39
N ASP A 91 31.00 -35.47 -2.62
CA ASP A 91 32.11 -35.44 -1.64
C ASP A 91 32.55 -34.02 -1.28
N GLU A 92 32.34 -33.06 -2.14
CA GLU A 92 32.60 -31.64 -1.97
C GLU A 92 31.54 -30.95 -1.13
N THR A 93 30.35 -31.55 -0.96
CA THR A 93 29.26 -31.01 -0.16
C THR A 93 29.39 -31.47 1.28
N LYS A 94 29.89 -30.58 2.12
CA LYS A 94 30.18 -30.86 3.53
C LYS A 94 28.98 -30.48 4.40
N THR A 95 28.82 -31.19 5.54
CA THR A 95 27.83 -30.78 6.55
C THR A 95 28.19 -29.42 7.13
N TYR A 96 27.20 -28.71 7.59
CA TYR A 96 27.42 -27.41 8.24
C TYR A 96 28.40 -27.53 9.41
N VAL A 97 28.23 -28.52 10.25
CA VAL A 97 29.04 -28.73 11.48
C VAL A 97 30.52 -28.96 11.13
N ASP A 98 30.77 -29.74 10.09
CA ASP A 98 32.14 -30.12 9.73
C ASP A 98 32.90 -29.00 9.01
N TYR A 99 32.22 -28.06 8.39
CA TYR A 99 32.86 -27.09 7.50
C TYR A 99 32.68 -25.62 7.91
N ILE A 100 31.83 -25.29 8.85
CA ILE A 100 31.51 -23.88 9.18
C ILE A 100 32.74 -23.08 9.63
N ASP A 101 33.68 -23.65 10.36
CA ASP A 101 34.85 -22.94 10.84
C ASP A 101 35.82 -22.63 9.69
N THR A 102 35.99 -23.57 8.76
CA THR A 102 36.74 -23.34 7.52
C THR A 102 36.08 -22.25 6.69
N TYR A 103 34.73 -22.31 6.56
CA TYR A 103 33.96 -21.28 5.85
C TYR A 103 34.10 -19.90 6.47
N ARG A 104 34.07 -19.76 7.79
CA ARG A 104 34.30 -18.49 8.50
C ARG A 104 35.68 -17.90 8.20
N MET A 105 36.70 -18.76 8.17
CA MET A 105 38.06 -18.35 7.83
C MET A 105 38.14 -17.82 6.40
N LEU A 106 37.58 -18.55 5.44
CA LEU A 106 37.53 -18.17 4.03
C LEU A 106 36.73 -16.89 3.81
N TYR A 107 35.57 -16.77 4.46
CA TYR A 107 34.73 -15.57 4.43
C TYR A 107 35.49 -14.33 4.94
N LYS A 108 36.23 -14.48 6.02
CA LYS A 108 37.07 -13.42 6.58
C LYS A 108 38.19 -13.04 5.62
N GLN A 109 38.88 -14.02 5.04
CA GLN A 109 39.95 -13.78 4.03
C GLN A 109 39.39 -13.07 2.80
N TYR A 110 38.20 -13.47 2.32
CA TYR A 110 37.52 -12.85 1.19
C TYR A 110 37.18 -11.38 1.51
N ASN A 111 36.55 -11.12 2.65
CA ASN A 111 36.23 -9.78 3.08
C ASN A 111 37.46 -8.89 3.32
N ASP A 112 38.51 -9.44 3.90
CA ASP A 112 39.77 -8.72 4.08
C ASP A 112 40.48 -8.41 2.76
N SER A 113 40.40 -9.31 1.76
CA SER A 113 40.94 -9.07 0.42
C SER A 113 40.07 -8.09 -0.37
N THR A 114 38.73 -8.15 -0.23
CA THR A 114 37.80 -7.20 -0.85
C THR A 114 37.90 -5.81 -0.23
N LYS A 115 38.14 -5.72 1.09
CA LYS A 115 38.43 -4.46 1.77
C LYS A 115 39.77 -3.86 1.36
N LYS A 116 40.75 -4.67 0.98
CA LYS A 116 42.05 -4.17 0.43
C LYS A 116 41.92 -3.70 -1.02
N GLN A 117 40.92 -4.14 -1.78
CA GLN A 117 40.63 -3.66 -3.13
C GLN A 117 39.67 -2.45 -3.17
N LEU A 118 38.91 -2.20 -2.11
CA LEU A 118 38.21 -0.94 -1.89
C LEU A 118 39.15 -0.04 -1.09
N PRO A 119 39.51 1.18 -1.54
CA PRO A 119 40.32 2.09 -0.74
C PRO A 119 39.64 2.31 0.60
N ALA A 120 40.37 2.01 1.64
CA ALA A 120 39.93 2.14 3.02
C ALA A 120 39.43 3.57 3.30
N MET A 121 38.17 3.70 3.67
CA MET A 121 37.64 4.84 4.40
C MET A 121 37.43 4.38 5.85
N ALA A 122 38.47 4.39 6.62
CA ALA A 122 38.41 4.38 8.08
C ALA A 122 39.74 4.83 8.63
N ASP A 123 39.67 5.81 9.52
CA ASP A 123 40.62 6.23 10.54
C ASP A 123 42.10 6.10 10.20
N THR A 124 42.69 7.22 9.84
CA THR A 124 44.09 7.47 10.09
C THR A 124 44.33 8.87 10.63
N ASN A 125 44.86 8.85 11.84
CA ASN A 125 45.65 9.97 12.32
C ASN A 125 46.61 10.51 11.25
N ILE A 126 46.53 11.79 11.04
CA ILE A 126 47.51 12.79 10.67
C ILE A 126 48.90 12.22 10.25
N ASN A 127 49.13 12.25 8.93
CA ASN A 127 50.28 12.94 8.37
C ASN A 127 50.16 13.06 6.85
N GLU A 128 50.23 14.32 6.44
CA GLU A 128 50.44 14.90 5.13
C GLU A 128 50.85 13.99 3.96
N TYR A 129 50.05 14.01 2.88
CA TYR A 129 50.37 14.45 1.52
C TYR A 129 49.27 14.03 0.52
N ASN A 130 48.69 15.03 -0.12
CA ASN A 130 47.93 14.98 -1.38
C ASN A 130 46.86 13.91 -1.55
N GLN A 131 45.65 14.12 -0.98
CA GLN A 131 44.44 13.50 -1.46
C GLN A 131 43.61 14.51 -2.26
N VAL A 132 43.45 14.23 -3.54
CA VAL A 132 42.37 14.85 -4.34
C VAL A 132 41.03 14.52 -3.65
N PRO A 133 40.22 15.49 -3.24
CA PRO A 133 38.95 15.22 -2.59
C PRO A 133 38.07 14.39 -3.56
N LYS A 134 37.61 13.23 -3.13
CA LYS A 134 36.70 12.41 -3.90
C LYS A 134 35.38 13.19 -4.04
N VAL A 135 35.18 13.80 -5.22
CA VAL A 135 33.97 14.60 -5.52
C VAL A 135 32.77 13.72 -5.31
N LEU A 136 31.86 14.13 -4.44
CA LEU A 136 30.63 13.42 -4.15
C LEU A 136 29.80 13.38 -5.44
N GLN A 137 29.36 12.19 -5.87
CA GLN A 137 28.55 12.03 -7.08
C GLN A 137 27.08 11.93 -6.70
N PRO A 138 26.17 12.57 -7.45
CA PRO A 138 24.74 12.46 -7.21
C PRO A 138 24.24 11.05 -7.54
N ASN A 139 23.31 10.52 -6.74
CA ASN A 139 22.57 9.30 -7.08
C ASN A 139 21.52 9.58 -8.17
N SER A 140 20.81 8.53 -8.62
CA SER A 140 19.81 8.65 -9.71
C SER A 140 18.71 9.68 -9.42
N MET A 141 18.16 9.69 -8.20
CA MET A 141 17.15 10.66 -7.78
C MET A 141 17.72 12.09 -7.75
N GLN A 142 18.91 12.26 -7.20
CA GLN A 142 19.56 13.57 -7.12
C GLN A 142 19.92 14.12 -8.49
N SER A 143 20.35 13.27 -9.43
CA SER A 143 20.59 13.65 -10.83
C SER A 143 19.31 14.12 -11.51
N TYR A 144 18.21 13.39 -11.34
CA TYR A 144 16.91 13.76 -11.89
C TYR A 144 16.41 15.10 -11.32
N VAL A 145 16.53 15.30 -10.00
CA VAL A 145 16.17 16.57 -9.34
C VAL A 145 17.00 17.72 -9.90
N MET A 146 18.30 17.50 -10.09
CA MET A 146 19.21 18.50 -10.64
C MET A 146 18.81 18.90 -12.08
N GLU A 147 18.52 17.93 -12.93
CA GLU A 147 18.07 18.17 -14.32
C GLU A 147 16.76 18.95 -14.34
N ARG A 148 15.76 18.44 -13.62
CA ARG A 148 14.43 19.05 -13.60
C ARG A 148 14.40 20.46 -13.00
N PHE A 149 15.18 20.67 -11.94
CA PHE A 149 15.36 22.01 -11.38
C PHE A 149 16.01 22.96 -12.38
N THR A 150 17.04 22.50 -13.09
CA THR A 150 17.75 23.31 -14.09
C THR A 150 16.81 23.70 -15.24
N GLU A 151 15.98 22.79 -15.73
CA GLU A 151 14.94 23.06 -16.73
C GLU A 151 13.96 24.13 -16.25
N LEU A 152 13.41 23.99 -15.04
CA LEU A 152 12.47 24.96 -14.46
C LEU A 152 13.12 26.33 -14.29
N TYR A 153 14.35 26.36 -13.80
CA TYR A 153 15.08 27.61 -13.61
C TYR A 153 15.36 28.32 -14.95
N GLN A 154 15.72 27.59 -15.99
CA GLN A 154 16.00 28.11 -17.33
C GLN A 154 14.72 28.54 -18.08
N SER A 155 13.60 27.86 -17.85
CA SER A 155 12.30 28.21 -18.43
C SER A 155 11.70 29.50 -17.86
N GLY A 156 12.33 30.07 -16.81
CA GLY A 156 11.83 31.27 -16.13
C GLY A 156 10.80 30.96 -15.03
N ALA A 157 10.55 29.70 -14.70
CA ALA A 157 9.81 29.37 -13.49
C ALA A 157 10.58 29.86 -12.27
N ASN A 158 9.86 30.39 -11.29
CA ASN A 158 10.48 30.99 -10.10
C ASN A 158 10.19 30.21 -8.81
N LYS A 159 9.51 29.08 -8.89
CA LYS A 159 9.17 28.22 -7.77
C LYS A 159 9.14 26.74 -8.18
N GLY A 160 9.49 25.86 -7.24
CA GLY A 160 9.38 24.43 -7.43
C GLY A 160 9.39 23.65 -6.11
N LEU A 161 8.68 22.53 -6.09
CA LEU A 161 8.46 21.68 -4.92
C LEU A 161 9.05 20.29 -5.16
N LEU A 162 9.98 19.87 -4.30
CA LEU A 162 10.49 18.50 -4.20
C LEU A 162 9.73 17.75 -3.11
N ILE A 163 9.03 16.69 -3.49
CA ILE A 163 8.37 15.78 -2.57
C ILE A 163 9.21 14.51 -2.50
N SER A 164 9.78 14.22 -1.32
CA SER A 164 10.67 13.07 -1.21
C SER A 164 10.63 12.49 0.20
N ALA A 165 10.50 11.17 0.29
CA ALA A 165 10.43 10.45 1.56
C ALA A 165 11.59 10.79 2.50
N THR A 166 11.37 10.64 3.80
CA THR A 166 12.42 10.87 4.81
C THR A 166 13.56 9.87 4.59
N GLY A 167 14.82 10.36 4.69
CA GLY A 167 15.99 9.49 4.54
C GLY A 167 16.57 9.37 3.12
N THR A 168 15.89 9.87 2.09
CA THR A 168 16.31 9.77 0.69
C THR A 168 17.46 10.72 0.28
N GLY A 169 17.86 11.64 1.15
CA GLY A 169 18.93 12.61 0.86
C GLY A 169 18.44 13.90 0.19
N LYS A 170 17.25 14.42 0.55
CA LYS A 170 16.70 15.70 0.06
C LYS A 170 17.68 16.86 0.12
N THR A 171 18.40 17.03 1.23
CA THR A 171 19.35 18.11 1.43
C THR A 171 20.50 18.04 0.42
N TYR A 172 21.02 16.84 0.15
CA TYR A 172 22.02 16.62 -0.91
C TYR A 172 21.44 16.90 -2.30
N ALA A 173 20.20 16.47 -2.56
CA ALA A 173 19.52 16.76 -3.83
C ALA A 173 19.40 18.26 -4.09
N SER A 174 19.03 19.04 -3.05
CA SER A 174 18.98 20.51 -3.16
C SER A 174 20.36 21.11 -3.35
N ALA A 175 21.41 20.59 -2.69
CA ALA A 175 22.76 21.07 -2.84
C ALA A 175 23.29 20.86 -4.27
N PHE A 176 23.09 19.67 -4.86
CA PHE A 176 23.45 19.39 -6.25
C PHE A 176 22.65 20.27 -7.22
N ALA A 177 21.33 20.39 -7.01
CA ALA A 177 20.46 21.20 -7.85
C ALA A 177 20.89 22.69 -7.81
N VAL A 178 21.07 23.25 -6.62
CA VAL A 178 21.49 24.64 -6.46
C VAL A 178 22.88 24.90 -7.07
N SER A 179 23.80 23.93 -6.92
CA SER A 179 25.15 24.06 -7.49
C SER A 179 25.16 24.11 -9.01
N SER A 180 24.21 23.46 -9.68
CA SER A 180 24.13 23.40 -11.15
C SER A 180 23.89 24.76 -11.80
N VAL A 181 23.19 25.67 -11.12
CA VAL A 181 22.86 27.01 -11.65
C VAL A 181 23.80 28.11 -11.15
N LYS A 182 24.79 27.77 -10.29
CA LYS A 182 25.83 28.69 -9.76
C LYS A 182 25.26 30.03 -9.29
N PRO A 183 24.34 30.05 -8.32
CA PRO A 183 23.73 31.29 -7.83
C PRO A 183 24.77 32.15 -7.13
N ARG A 184 24.58 33.49 -7.18
CA ARG A 184 25.47 34.45 -6.48
C ARG A 184 25.35 34.31 -4.97
N ARG A 185 24.12 34.10 -4.47
CA ARG A 185 23.80 34.01 -3.05
C ARG A 185 22.62 33.12 -2.80
N VAL A 186 22.69 32.29 -1.76
CA VAL A 186 21.67 31.31 -1.40
C VAL A 186 21.23 31.52 0.05
N LEU A 187 19.93 31.41 0.29
CA LEU A 187 19.36 31.32 1.63
C LEU A 187 18.72 29.95 1.81
N PHE A 188 19.10 29.23 2.85
CA PHE A 188 18.49 27.93 3.23
C PHE A 188 17.71 28.10 4.53
N LEU A 189 16.40 27.85 4.50
CA LEU A 189 15.49 28.07 5.62
C LEU A 189 15.05 26.77 6.25
N VAL A 190 15.21 26.67 7.57
CA VAL A 190 14.84 25.51 8.41
C VAL A 190 14.19 25.94 9.71
N HIS A 191 13.61 25.00 10.44
CA HIS A 191 13.00 25.28 11.75
C HIS A 191 13.99 25.29 12.93
N ARG A 192 15.08 24.51 12.84
CA ARG A 192 16.02 24.30 13.96
C ARG A 192 17.44 24.59 13.54
N GLU A 193 18.22 25.16 14.45
CA GLU A 193 19.64 25.49 14.22
C GLU A 193 20.49 24.27 13.87
N GLN A 194 20.27 23.14 14.56
CA GLN A 194 20.99 21.90 14.28
C GLN A 194 20.78 21.46 12.82
N VAL A 195 19.55 21.52 12.31
CA VAL A 195 19.24 21.20 10.91
C VAL A 195 19.93 22.19 9.96
N ALA A 196 20.03 23.48 10.35
CA ALA A 196 20.79 24.47 9.57
C ALA A 196 22.27 24.10 9.46
N ARG A 197 22.90 23.68 10.57
CA ARG A 197 24.30 23.24 10.60
C ARG A 197 24.52 21.98 9.78
N GLN A 198 23.68 20.96 9.92
CA GLN A 198 23.75 19.74 9.13
C GLN A 198 23.54 19.98 7.63
N ALA A 199 22.61 20.89 7.28
CA ALA A 199 22.40 21.28 5.89
C ALA A 199 23.64 22.02 5.34
N MET A 200 24.23 22.89 6.12
CA MET A 200 25.47 23.58 5.77
C MET A 200 26.62 22.60 5.48
N GLU A 201 26.84 21.62 6.36
CA GLU A 201 27.83 20.57 6.15
C GLU A 201 27.59 19.74 4.90
N SER A 202 26.30 19.42 4.62
CA SER A 202 25.92 18.71 3.41
C SER A 202 26.24 19.50 2.15
N TYR A 203 25.99 20.81 2.17
CA TYR A 203 26.33 21.73 1.08
C TYR A 203 27.85 21.89 0.92
N GLN A 204 28.60 21.96 2.02
CA GLN A 204 30.04 21.98 1.99
C GLN A 204 30.65 20.74 1.33
N ARG A 205 30.10 19.58 1.62
CA ARG A 205 30.53 18.30 1.01
C ARG A 205 30.28 18.24 -0.50
N VAL A 206 29.23 18.92 -1.01
CA VAL A 206 28.87 18.93 -2.43
C VAL A 206 29.59 20.01 -3.19
N ILE A 207 29.67 21.21 -2.64
CA ILE A 207 30.14 22.44 -3.34
C ILE A 207 31.60 22.75 -3.01
N GLY A 208 32.09 22.30 -1.85
CA GLY A 208 33.45 22.58 -1.38
C GLY A 208 33.63 24.01 -0.90
N ASP A 209 34.89 24.47 -0.87
CA ASP A 209 35.31 25.78 -0.30
C ASP A 209 35.24 26.92 -1.30
N SER A 210 34.55 26.73 -2.46
CA SER A 210 34.46 27.78 -3.49
C SER A 210 33.55 28.94 -3.09
N VAL A 211 32.77 28.80 -2.01
CA VAL A 211 31.83 29.78 -1.47
C VAL A 211 31.96 29.87 0.05
N THR A 212 31.49 30.97 0.64
CA THR A 212 31.46 31.14 2.10
C THR A 212 30.12 30.66 2.67
N TYR A 213 30.19 30.05 3.85
CA TYR A 213 29.03 29.47 4.55
C TYR A 213 28.83 30.11 5.91
N GLY A 214 27.58 30.33 6.29
CA GLY A 214 27.27 30.86 7.61
C GLY A 214 25.91 30.40 8.11
N VAL A 215 25.76 30.44 9.43
CA VAL A 215 24.50 30.13 10.12
C VAL A 215 23.94 31.38 10.76
N LEU A 216 22.62 31.58 10.61
CA LEU A 216 21.89 32.69 11.22
C LEU A 216 20.77 32.11 12.11
N SER A 217 20.99 32.21 13.40
CA SER A 217 20.07 31.64 14.39
C SER A 217 19.99 32.51 15.66
N GLY A 218 19.37 32.03 16.71
CA GLY A 218 19.39 32.70 18.01
C GLY A 218 20.77 32.89 18.61
N THR A 219 21.69 31.97 18.31
CA THR A 219 23.04 31.90 18.88
C THR A 219 24.13 32.30 17.87
N ALA A 220 23.90 32.10 16.55
CA ALA A 220 24.86 32.39 15.50
C ALA A 220 24.37 33.52 14.60
N LYS A 221 25.30 34.46 14.23
CA LYS A 221 24.96 35.67 13.45
C LYS A 221 25.85 35.81 12.22
N GLY A 222 25.60 34.99 11.18
CA GLY A 222 26.20 35.20 9.86
C GLY A 222 25.28 36.07 9.00
N PHE A 223 25.82 37.10 8.35
CA PHE A 223 25.06 38.02 7.48
C PHE A 223 25.68 38.23 6.10
N SER A 224 26.97 37.99 5.96
CA SER A 224 27.73 38.35 4.75
C SER A 224 28.06 37.18 3.85
N GLU A 225 27.77 35.97 4.27
CA GLU A 225 28.18 34.75 3.61
C GLU A 225 27.36 34.50 2.32
N THR A 226 27.98 33.82 1.38
CA THR A 226 27.39 33.52 0.07
C THR A 226 26.25 32.51 0.21
N TYR A 227 26.42 31.49 1.06
CA TYR A 227 25.43 30.50 1.41
C TYR A 227 25.06 30.65 2.88
N LEU A 228 23.86 31.14 3.12
CA LEU A 228 23.36 31.46 4.45
C LEU A 228 22.29 30.42 4.85
N PHE A 229 22.52 29.75 5.97
CA PHE A 229 21.59 28.79 6.57
C PHE A 229 20.91 29.42 7.78
N ALA A 230 19.61 29.63 7.70
CA ALA A 230 18.91 30.39 8.70
C ALA A 230 17.73 29.65 9.31
N THR A 231 17.52 29.90 10.61
CA THR A 231 16.27 29.45 11.23
C THR A 231 15.12 30.38 10.83
N MET A 232 13.98 29.77 10.53
CA MET A 232 12.75 30.46 10.16
C MET A 232 12.35 31.51 11.20
N GLN A 233 12.45 31.13 12.49
CA GLN A 233 12.15 32.01 13.64
C GLN A 233 13.03 33.28 13.66
N MET A 234 14.29 33.13 13.28
CA MET A 234 15.21 34.28 13.24
C MET A 234 14.98 35.12 12.00
N MET A 235 14.90 34.47 10.83
CA MET A 235 14.76 35.18 9.56
C MET A 235 13.43 35.92 9.44
N SER A 236 12.35 35.45 10.07
CA SER A 236 11.03 36.10 10.00
C SER A 236 10.88 37.38 10.86
N LYS A 237 11.93 37.76 11.62
CA LYS A 237 11.93 39.00 12.38
C LYS A 237 12.24 40.17 11.47
N PRO A 238 11.49 41.30 11.54
CA PRO A 238 11.74 42.50 10.73
C PRO A 238 13.17 42.98 10.84
N ASP A 239 13.71 43.12 12.03
CA ASP A 239 15.08 43.57 12.29
C ASP A 239 16.13 42.64 11.66
N CYS A 240 15.74 41.45 11.24
CA CYS A 240 16.64 40.49 10.61
C CYS A 240 16.51 40.52 9.08
N TYR A 241 15.31 40.29 8.52
CA TYR A 241 15.17 40.18 7.07
C TYR A 241 15.34 41.52 6.37
N GLU A 242 15.02 42.68 7.00
CA GLU A 242 15.23 44.03 6.44
C GLU A 242 16.70 44.41 6.29
N ARG A 243 17.63 43.64 6.85
CA ARG A 243 19.06 43.80 6.60
C ARG A 243 19.51 43.34 5.21
N PHE A 244 18.67 42.61 4.53
CA PHE A 244 18.91 42.09 3.20
C PHE A 244 18.00 42.84 2.20
N SER A 245 18.52 43.10 1.00
CA SER A 245 17.69 43.56 -0.10
C SER A 245 16.70 42.42 -0.51
N PRO A 246 15.49 42.74 -0.95
CA PRO A 246 14.55 41.73 -1.46
C PRO A 246 15.13 40.80 -2.55
N THR A 247 16.14 41.24 -3.27
CA THR A 247 16.80 40.52 -4.38
C THR A 247 18.20 40.02 -4.04
N ASP A 248 18.60 40.04 -2.79
CA ASP A 248 19.93 39.58 -2.37
C ASP A 248 20.20 38.11 -2.64
N PHE A 249 19.19 37.27 -2.56
CA PHE A 249 19.34 35.85 -2.78
C PHE A 249 18.81 35.44 -4.16
N ASP A 250 19.64 34.76 -4.95
CA ASP A 250 19.22 34.20 -6.23
C ASP A 250 18.33 32.96 -6.03
N VAL A 251 18.64 32.11 -5.04
CA VAL A 251 17.85 30.93 -4.69
C VAL A 251 17.56 30.95 -3.20
N ILE A 252 16.32 30.69 -2.84
CA ILE A 252 15.91 30.44 -1.46
C ILE A 252 15.37 29.01 -1.37
N VAL A 253 15.99 28.22 -0.50
CA VAL A 253 15.61 26.84 -0.24
C VAL A 253 14.79 26.78 1.05
N ILE A 254 13.66 26.11 1.01
CA ILE A 254 12.78 25.90 2.17
C ILE A 254 12.72 24.41 2.47
N ASP A 255 13.25 23.99 3.61
CA ASP A 255 13.08 22.63 4.12
C ASP A 255 11.81 22.51 4.97
N GLU A 256 11.23 21.32 5.01
CA GLU A 256 9.92 21.03 5.63
C GLU A 256 8.83 21.99 5.20
N ALA A 257 8.73 22.19 3.88
CA ALA A 257 7.86 23.18 3.26
C ALA A 257 6.35 22.93 3.52
N HIS A 258 5.96 21.76 4.04
CA HIS A 258 4.59 21.54 4.52
C HIS A 258 4.18 22.54 5.61
N ARG A 259 5.13 23.21 6.28
CA ARG A 259 4.86 24.29 7.24
C ARG A 259 4.71 25.68 6.62
N ALA A 260 4.86 25.81 5.29
CA ALA A 260 4.85 27.08 4.59
C ALA A 260 3.53 27.86 4.65
N GLY A 261 2.45 27.26 5.13
CA GLY A 261 1.19 27.94 5.41
C GLY A 261 1.18 28.84 6.65
N SER A 262 2.27 28.87 7.44
CA SER A 262 2.32 29.72 8.63
C SER A 262 2.67 31.16 8.27
N GLU A 263 2.24 32.10 9.11
CA GLU A 263 2.45 33.54 8.94
C GLU A 263 3.92 33.93 8.76
N SER A 264 4.82 33.23 9.44
CA SER A 264 6.27 33.47 9.32
C SER A 264 6.80 33.24 7.90
N TYR A 265 6.32 32.19 7.22
CA TYR A 265 6.69 31.90 5.85
C TYR A 265 6.10 32.89 4.87
N HIS A 266 4.82 33.25 5.04
CA HIS A 266 4.17 34.25 4.20
C HIS A 266 4.93 35.58 4.25
N ARG A 267 5.31 36.04 5.43
CA ARG A 267 6.08 37.28 5.61
C ARG A 267 7.40 37.27 4.83
N ILE A 268 8.13 36.16 4.88
CA ILE A 268 9.40 36.02 4.16
C ILE A 268 9.18 35.94 2.65
N MET A 269 8.17 35.17 2.19
CA MET A 269 7.87 35.02 0.78
C MET A 269 7.30 36.32 0.17
N GLU A 270 6.64 37.16 0.96
CA GLU A 270 6.21 38.50 0.55
C GLU A 270 7.35 39.49 0.45
N TYR A 271 8.36 39.35 1.26
CA TYR A 271 9.51 40.29 1.26
C TYR A 271 10.53 39.95 0.17
N PHE A 272 11.02 38.73 0.12
CA PHE A 272 12.08 38.35 -0.81
C PHE A 272 11.55 38.07 -2.21
N ARG A 273 12.41 38.38 -3.21
CA ARG A 273 12.17 38.17 -4.65
C ARG A 273 13.36 37.44 -5.26
N PRO A 274 13.61 36.17 -4.88
CA PRO A 274 14.66 35.37 -5.48
C PRO A 274 14.34 35.04 -6.92
N LYS A 275 15.32 34.60 -7.69
CA LYS A 275 15.08 34.02 -9.01
C LYS A 275 14.33 32.69 -8.90
N PHE A 276 14.55 31.93 -7.81
CA PHE A 276 13.87 30.67 -7.59
C PHE A 276 13.66 30.34 -6.11
N TRP A 277 12.46 29.90 -5.76
CA TRP A 277 12.09 29.28 -4.50
C TRP A 277 12.13 27.76 -4.64
N PHE A 278 13.08 27.09 -3.99
CA PHE A 278 13.21 25.65 -3.96
C PHE A 278 12.63 25.09 -2.67
N ALA A 279 11.49 24.44 -2.73
CA ALA A 279 10.85 23.86 -1.55
C ALA A 279 11.05 22.36 -1.48
N MET A 280 11.21 21.80 -0.28
CA MET A 280 11.31 20.35 -0.04
C MET A 280 10.39 19.93 1.08
N THR A 281 9.74 18.79 0.93
CA THR A 281 8.95 18.14 2.00
C THR A 281 8.88 16.64 1.79
N ALA A 282 8.66 15.91 2.87
CA ALA A 282 8.33 14.47 2.80
C ALA A 282 6.81 14.24 2.65
N SER A 283 6.00 15.14 3.16
CA SER A 283 4.54 15.02 3.24
C SER A 283 3.88 16.34 2.89
N PRO A 284 3.48 16.52 1.61
CA PRO A 284 2.77 17.73 1.18
C PRO A 284 1.31 17.77 1.65
N GLU A 285 0.73 16.61 2.00
CA GLU A 285 -0.63 16.48 2.47
C GLU A 285 -0.76 17.07 3.88
N ARG A 286 -1.72 17.98 4.04
CA ARG A 286 -2.00 18.67 5.29
C ARG A 286 -3.44 18.49 5.72
N THR A 287 -3.66 18.56 7.02
CA THR A 287 -5.00 18.48 7.62
C THR A 287 -5.69 19.85 7.77
N ASP A 288 -4.95 20.94 7.55
CA ASP A 288 -5.42 22.33 7.76
C ASP A 288 -5.87 23.04 6.47
N ASP A 289 -6.14 22.29 5.42
CA ASP A 289 -6.64 22.79 4.12
C ASP A 289 -5.70 23.78 3.38
N PHE A 290 -4.43 23.86 3.75
CA PHE A 290 -3.46 24.69 3.05
C PHE A 290 -2.93 23.99 1.79
N ASP A 291 -3.05 24.69 0.63
CA ASP A 291 -2.59 24.20 -0.67
C ASP A 291 -1.12 24.57 -0.92
N ILE A 292 -0.19 23.67 -0.58
CA ILE A 292 1.23 23.86 -0.82
C ILE A 292 1.57 23.83 -2.32
N TYR A 293 0.83 23.05 -3.13
CA TYR A 293 1.09 22.95 -4.56
C TYR A 293 0.85 24.30 -5.25
N LYS A 294 -0.25 24.98 -4.88
CA LYS A 294 -0.55 26.34 -5.36
C LYS A 294 0.51 27.34 -4.95
N LEU A 295 1.02 27.26 -3.71
CA LEU A 295 2.08 28.15 -3.24
C LEU A 295 3.32 28.07 -4.12
N PHE A 296 3.63 26.88 -4.67
CA PHE A 296 4.77 26.64 -5.57
C PHE A 296 4.36 26.50 -7.04
N ASP A 297 3.24 27.15 -7.44
CA ASP A 297 2.75 27.27 -8.82
C ASP A 297 2.59 25.91 -9.53
N TYR A 298 2.30 24.82 -8.75
CA TYR A 298 2.17 23.44 -9.21
C TYR A 298 3.43 22.86 -9.89
N ASN A 299 4.57 23.49 -9.73
CA ASN A 299 5.84 23.02 -10.27
C ASN A 299 6.43 21.95 -9.38
N ILE A 300 6.12 20.69 -9.63
CA ILE A 300 6.73 19.54 -8.94
C ILE A 300 8.05 19.22 -9.63
N ILE A 301 9.16 19.41 -8.90
CA ILE A 301 10.50 19.05 -9.37
C ILE A 301 10.61 17.53 -9.45
N HIS A 302 10.24 16.84 -8.37
CA HIS A 302 10.18 15.38 -8.32
C HIS A 302 9.28 14.95 -7.17
N GLU A 303 8.65 13.77 -7.32
CA GLU A 303 7.88 13.13 -6.25
C GLU A 303 8.35 11.69 -6.09
N ILE A 304 8.94 11.37 -4.92
CA ILE A 304 9.38 10.03 -4.56
C ILE A 304 8.87 9.67 -3.16
N ARG A 305 7.96 8.73 -3.10
CA ARG A 305 7.35 8.21 -1.87
C ARG A 305 8.14 7.03 -1.34
N LEU A 306 7.76 6.54 -0.13
CA LEU A 306 8.47 5.46 0.56
C LEU A 306 8.68 4.24 -0.33
N GLN A 307 7.65 3.76 -1.02
CA GLN A 307 7.71 2.60 -1.89
C GLN A 307 8.74 2.77 -3.01
N HIS A 308 8.62 3.84 -3.79
CA HIS A 308 9.56 4.15 -4.86
C HIS A 308 11.00 4.40 -4.35
N ALA A 309 11.13 4.94 -3.13
CA ALA A 309 12.44 5.14 -2.53
C ALA A 309 13.09 3.80 -2.12
N LEU A 310 12.30 2.82 -1.70
CA LEU A 310 12.75 1.45 -1.44
C LEU A 310 13.11 0.73 -2.74
N GLU A 311 12.28 0.84 -3.78
CA GLU A 311 12.56 0.30 -5.11
C GLU A 311 13.85 0.85 -5.71
N ALA A 312 14.07 2.15 -5.57
CA ALA A 312 15.26 2.84 -6.04
C ALA A 312 16.48 2.64 -5.13
N ASP A 313 16.36 1.83 -4.06
CA ASP A 313 17.42 1.54 -3.09
C ASP A 313 18.04 2.81 -2.44
N LEU A 314 17.24 3.83 -2.25
CA LEU A 314 17.64 5.07 -1.61
C LEU A 314 17.57 4.98 -0.08
N LEU A 315 16.87 3.98 0.45
CA LEU A 315 16.65 3.75 1.87
C LEU A 315 17.30 2.44 2.31
N CYS A 316 17.59 2.35 3.59
CA CYS A 316 17.99 1.12 4.25
C CYS A 316 16.79 0.16 4.27
N PRO A 317 16.94 -1.11 3.89
CA PRO A 317 15.90 -2.10 4.06
C PRO A 317 15.43 -2.20 5.51
N PHE A 318 14.20 -2.62 5.69
CA PHE A 318 13.68 -2.83 7.04
C PHE A 318 12.88 -4.13 7.14
N HIS A 319 12.86 -4.68 8.34
CA HIS A 319 12.01 -5.82 8.71
C HIS A 319 11.00 -5.34 9.74
N TYR A 320 9.74 -5.27 9.32
CA TYR A 320 8.64 -4.82 10.16
C TYR A 320 7.91 -6.01 10.75
N PHE A 321 7.71 -5.97 12.07
CA PHE A 321 6.97 -6.97 12.81
C PHE A 321 5.84 -6.31 13.59
N GLY A 322 4.61 -6.56 13.15
CA GLY A 322 3.39 -6.19 13.87
C GLY A 322 3.08 -7.24 14.93
N ILE A 323 3.14 -6.86 16.19
CA ILE A 323 3.05 -7.75 17.34
C ILE A 323 1.75 -7.46 18.08
N GLY A 324 0.79 -8.38 17.99
CA GLY A 324 -0.47 -8.34 18.72
C GLY A 324 -0.46 -9.20 19.97
N GLN A 325 0.37 -10.27 19.95
CA GLN A 325 0.48 -11.23 21.04
C GLN A 325 1.73 -10.94 21.88
N LEU A 326 1.55 -10.84 23.20
CA LEU A 326 2.65 -10.82 24.15
C LEU A 326 2.57 -12.07 25.02
N SER A 327 3.70 -12.75 25.19
CA SER A 327 3.82 -13.95 25.99
C SER A 327 5.05 -13.84 26.89
N ASP A 328 4.92 -14.18 28.15
CA ASP A 328 6.02 -14.31 29.11
C ASP A 328 6.63 -15.74 29.12
N GLY A 329 6.29 -16.57 28.13
CA GLY A 329 6.69 -17.96 28.06
C GLY A 329 5.91 -18.89 28.99
N ILE A 330 5.09 -18.35 29.88
CA ILE A 330 4.26 -19.06 30.85
C ILE A 330 2.79 -18.82 30.55
N THR A 331 2.45 -17.60 30.17
CA THR A 331 1.07 -17.17 29.92
C THR A 331 1.00 -16.43 28.59
N THR A 332 0.11 -16.87 27.69
CA THR A 332 -0.21 -16.14 26.46
C THR A 332 -1.36 -15.18 26.76
N TYR A 333 -1.15 -13.90 26.54
CA TYR A 333 -2.16 -12.87 26.76
C TYR A 333 -2.88 -12.59 25.44
N GLU A 334 -4.14 -13.00 25.35
CA GLU A 334 -4.94 -12.87 24.13
C GLU A 334 -6.18 -11.97 24.39
N GLY A 335 -6.67 -11.33 23.33
CA GLY A 335 -7.91 -10.56 23.37
C GLY A 335 -7.87 -9.32 24.26
N ASP A 336 -8.91 -9.17 25.11
CA ASP A 336 -9.09 -7.99 25.95
C ASP A 336 -8.02 -7.88 27.07
N GLU A 337 -7.41 -9.01 27.48
CA GLU A 337 -6.33 -9.00 28.45
C GLU A 337 -5.04 -8.39 27.89
N ALA A 338 -4.75 -8.64 26.60
CA ALA A 338 -3.63 -7.98 25.92
C ALA A 338 -3.86 -6.46 25.74
N GLN A 339 -5.11 -6.01 25.76
CA GLN A 339 -5.47 -4.59 25.74
C GLN A 339 -5.09 -3.91 27.06
N SER A 340 -5.13 -4.63 28.19
CA SER A 340 -4.73 -4.12 29.51
C SER A 340 -3.23 -3.85 29.62
N ILE A 341 -2.38 -4.54 28.81
CA ILE A 341 -0.93 -4.29 28.77
C ILE A 341 -0.62 -2.89 28.22
N PHE A 342 -1.42 -2.41 27.27
CA PHE A 342 -1.30 -1.05 26.71
C PHE A 342 -2.14 -0.01 27.46
N ALA A 343 -3.15 -0.45 28.21
CA ALA A 343 -3.94 0.39 29.10
C ALA A 343 -3.32 0.32 30.51
N ASN A 344 -2.93 1.37 31.10
CA ASN A 344 -2.36 1.71 32.42
C ASN A 344 -2.47 0.70 33.60
N GLU A 345 -2.89 -0.54 33.38
CA GLU A 345 -3.14 -1.55 34.41
C GLU A 345 -1.95 -2.48 34.68
N TRP A 346 -0.95 -2.50 33.77
CA TRP A 346 0.25 -3.31 33.92
C TRP A 346 1.40 -2.47 34.43
N ASP A 347 2.13 -3.09 35.38
CA ASP A 347 3.34 -2.50 35.89
C ASP A 347 4.40 -2.38 34.76
N TYR A 348 5.08 -1.25 34.73
CA TYR A 348 6.08 -0.94 33.70
C TYR A 348 7.26 -1.93 33.65
N GLN A 349 7.52 -2.66 34.71
CA GLN A 349 8.56 -3.69 34.74
C GLN A 349 8.19 -4.88 33.88
N THR A 350 6.97 -5.37 33.99
CA THR A 350 6.47 -6.46 33.15
C THR A 350 6.42 -6.05 31.70
N ARG A 351 5.92 -4.85 31.39
CA ARG A 351 5.93 -4.31 30.02
C ARG A 351 7.34 -4.21 29.46
N ALA A 352 8.28 -3.64 30.19
CA ALA A 352 9.66 -3.50 29.77
C ALA A 352 10.31 -4.85 29.47
N ARG A 353 10.08 -5.88 30.32
CA ARG A 353 10.59 -7.22 30.11
C ARG A 353 10.05 -7.84 28.82
N LEU A 354 8.74 -7.80 28.61
CA LEU A 354 8.10 -8.33 27.40
C LEU A 354 8.56 -7.62 26.12
N ILE A 355 8.68 -6.28 26.14
CA ILE A 355 9.20 -5.52 25.02
C ILE A 355 10.65 -5.92 24.72
N LEU A 356 11.50 -6.03 25.75
CA LEU A 356 12.90 -6.43 25.58
C LEU A 356 13.05 -7.87 25.07
N GLU A 357 12.20 -8.78 25.50
CA GLU A 357 12.16 -10.16 24.99
C GLU A 357 11.90 -10.14 23.47
N GLN A 358 10.94 -9.34 23.00
CA GLN A 358 10.69 -9.20 21.56
C GLN A 358 11.84 -8.49 20.84
N CYS A 359 12.41 -7.44 21.44
CA CYS A 359 13.59 -6.76 20.90
C CYS A 359 14.79 -7.70 20.71
N ASN A 360 15.02 -8.60 21.67
CA ASN A 360 16.07 -9.60 21.60
C ASN A 360 15.75 -10.73 20.62
N PHE A 361 14.50 -11.16 20.57
CA PHE A 361 14.06 -12.24 19.67
C PHE A 361 14.23 -11.86 18.20
N TYR A 362 13.75 -10.68 17.82
CA TYR A 362 13.87 -10.19 16.44
C TYR A 362 15.25 -9.58 16.12
N GLY A 363 16.00 -9.17 17.16
CA GLY A 363 17.37 -8.69 17.04
C GLY A 363 17.52 -7.34 16.34
N TYR A 364 18.72 -7.10 15.83
CA TYR A 364 19.11 -5.87 15.14
C TYR A 364 20.29 -6.13 14.20
N SER A 365 20.53 -5.24 13.25
CA SER A 365 21.73 -5.27 12.39
C SER A 365 22.87 -4.45 13.02
N GLY A 366 24.11 -4.92 12.89
CA GLY A 366 25.29 -4.23 13.42
C GLY A 366 25.80 -4.81 14.75
N GLU A 367 26.76 -4.12 15.36
CA GLU A 367 27.51 -4.66 16.52
C GLU A 367 26.74 -4.54 17.85
N ARG A 368 25.93 -3.49 18.02
CA ARG A 368 25.11 -3.26 19.21
C ARG A 368 23.77 -2.65 18.82
N VAL A 369 22.80 -2.76 19.70
CA VAL A 369 21.52 -2.08 19.51
C VAL A 369 21.69 -0.57 19.63
N LYS A 370 21.04 0.17 18.73
CA LYS A 370 20.90 1.62 18.72
C LYS A 370 19.44 1.90 18.41
N GLY A 371 18.61 1.93 19.46
CA GLY A 371 17.17 1.86 19.34
C GLY A 371 16.48 3.20 19.64
N LEU A 372 15.33 3.40 18.96
CA LEU A 372 14.35 4.43 19.31
C LEU A 372 13.06 3.76 19.76
N VAL A 373 12.52 4.19 20.90
CA VAL A 373 11.22 3.73 21.41
C VAL A 373 10.23 4.89 21.39
N PHE A 374 9.16 4.77 20.62
CA PHE A 374 8.10 5.77 20.54
C PHE A 374 6.96 5.43 21.51
N CYS A 375 6.78 6.28 22.51
CA CYS A 375 5.80 6.11 23.57
C CYS A 375 4.56 7.00 23.35
N HIS A 376 3.46 6.66 24.01
CA HIS A 376 2.22 7.43 23.95
C HIS A 376 2.26 8.71 24.80
N SER A 377 2.93 8.67 25.95
CA SER A 377 3.03 9.80 26.88
C SER A 377 4.45 9.96 27.43
N ILE A 378 4.73 11.16 27.92
CA ILE A 378 6.02 11.49 28.57
C ILE A 378 6.22 10.62 29.82
N GLU A 379 5.16 10.41 30.60
CA GLU A 379 5.20 9.54 31.78
C GLU A 379 5.55 8.10 31.39
N GLU A 380 4.92 7.54 30.37
CA GLU A 380 5.26 6.21 29.84
C GLU A 380 6.72 6.12 29.42
N ALA A 381 7.24 7.10 28.69
CA ALA A 381 8.62 7.14 28.26
C ALA A 381 9.61 7.15 29.45
N GLN A 382 9.28 7.90 30.51
CA GLN A 382 10.08 7.97 31.72
C GLN A 382 10.09 6.66 32.50
N GLU A 383 8.89 6.08 32.73
CA GLU A 383 8.75 4.87 33.52
C GLU A 383 9.31 3.63 32.80
N LEU A 384 9.07 3.52 31.47
CA LEU A 384 9.71 2.47 30.69
C LEU A 384 11.24 2.61 30.65
N SER A 385 11.77 3.83 30.54
CA SER A 385 13.22 4.05 30.61
C SER A 385 13.80 3.57 31.94
N LYS A 386 13.16 3.88 33.06
CA LYS A 386 13.59 3.39 34.39
C LYS A 386 13.53 1.85 34.45
N ALA A 387 12.47 1.24 33.94
CA ALA A 387 12.30 -0.20 33.95
C ALA A 387 13.34 -0.91 33.07
N PHE A 388 13.63 -0.38 31.88
CA PHE A 388 14.69 -0.89 31.00
C PHE A 388 16.08 -0.79 31.65
N ASN A 389 16.36 0.34 32.34
CA ASN A 389 17.63 0.50 33.07
C ASN A 389 17.77 -0.51 34.23
N GLN A 390 16.68 -0.86 34.90
CA GLN A 390 16.68 -1.90 35.96
C GLN A 390 16.90 -3.29 35.38
N LEU A 391 16.53 -3.51 34.12
CA LEU A 391 16.79 -4.75 33.36
C LEU A 391 18.16 -4.80 32.71
N GLY A 392 19.02 -3.78 32.99
CA GLY A 392 20.41 -3.75 32.53
C GLY A 392 20.64 -3.06 31.19
N MET A 393 19.63 -2.45 30.61
CA MET A 393 19.78 -1.61 29.41
C MET A 393 20.20 -0.19 29.80
N ARG A 394 20.85 0.52 28.86
CA ARG A 394 21.29 1.91 29.03
C ARG A 394 20.33 2.82 28.27
N THR A 395 19.40 3.46 28.97
CA THR A 395 18.34 4.23 28.32
C THR A 395 18.15 5.61 28.93
N ILE A 396 17.59 6.52 28.13
CA ILE A 396 17.14 7.84 28.55
C ILE A 396 15.77 8.13 27.95
N SER A 397 14.92 8.84 28.67
CA SER A 397 13.70 9.42 28.11
C SER A 397 13.92 10.87 27.75
N LEU A 398 13.44 11.28 26.57
CA LEU A 398 13.51 12.66 26.07
C LEU A 398 12.13 13.17 25.70
N SER A 399 11.87 14.43 26.05
CA SER A 399 10.60 15.12 25.79
C SER A 399 10.81 16.50 25.16
N GLY A 400 9.73 17.17 24.82
CA GLY A 400 9.75 18.55 24.34
C GLY A 400 10.34 19.57 25.33
N ALA A 401 10.35 19.26 26.62
CA ALA A 401 10.86 20.13 27.68
C ALA A 401 12.39 20.09 27.83
N ASP A 402 13.07 19.04 27.31
CA ASP A 402 14.52 18.90 27.43
C ASP A 402 15.26 19.90 26.54
N SER A 403 16.42 20.39 27.02
CA SER A 403 17.21 21.35 26.26
C SER A 403 17.84 20.70 25.02
N GLN A 404 18.30 21.53 24.09
CA GLN A 404 18.93 21.05 22.86
C GLN A 404 20.23 20.29 23.17
N GLU A 405 21.00 20.77 24.14
CA GLU A 405 22.27 20.17 24.55
C GLU A 405 22.08 18.75 25.08
N ILE A 406 21.04 18.51 25.91
CA ILE A 406 20.71 17.18 26.45
C ILE A 406 20.35 16.23 25.31
N ARG A 407 19.59 16.69 24.32
CA ARG A 407 19.21 15.87 23.18
C ARG A 407 20.41 15.51 22.30
N GLU A 408 21.29 16.46 22.04
CA GLU A 408 22.51 16.24 21.26
C GLU A 408 23.47 15.28 21.98
N GLU A 409 23.64 15.43 23.27
CA GLU A 409 24.44 14.52 24.09
C GLU A 409 23.85 13.10 24.04
N ALA A 410 22.53 12.94 24.19
CA ALA A 410 21.90 11.63 24.11
C ALA A 410 22.06 10.99 22.73
N ILE A 411 21.96 11.77 21.65
CA ILE A 411 22.19 11.28 20.29
C ILE A 411 23.64 10.84 20.11
N GLN A 412 24.62 11.62 20.57
CA GLN A 412 26.05 11.25 20.50
C GLN A 412 26.32 9.95 21.24
N ARG A 413 25.75 9.79 22.44
CA ARG A 413 25.86 8.56 23.23
C ARG A 413 25.17 7.35 22.57
N LEU A 414 24.06 7.53 21.86
CA LEU A 414 23.42 6.47 21.10
C LEU A 414 24.22 6.10 19.85
N SER A 415 24.68 7.10 19.08
CA SER A 415 25.39 6.92 17.80
C SER A 415 26.81 6.41 17.98
N GLY A 416 27.45 6.77 19.08
CA GLY A 416 28.88 6.49 19.38
C GLY A 416 29.22 5.01 19.51
N PRO A 417 30.52 4.70 19.69
CA PRO A 417 30.98 3.34 19.97
C PRO A 417 30.45 2.84 21.32
N ASP A 418 30.60 1.55 21.58
CA ASP A 418 30.20 0.96 22.87
C ASP A 418 31.19 1.41 23.96
N ALA A 419 30.81 2.44 24.70
CA ALA A 419 31.54 3.02 25.83
C ALA A 419 30.66 2.92 27.08
N ASN A 420 31.24 3.16 28.26
CA ASN A 420 30.53 3.05 29.54
C ASN A 420 29.30 3.98 29.64
N ASP A 421 29.28 5.06 28.89
CA ASP A 421 28.21 6.04 28.79
C ASP A 421 27.32 5.89 27.56
N ALA A 422 27.59 4.90 26.70
CA ALA A 422 26.74 4.64 25.51
C ALA A 422 25.29 4.33 25.88
N LEU A 423 24.36 4.76 25.03
CA LEU A 423 22.96 4.43 25.17
C LEU A 423 22.55 3.31 24.20
N ASP A 424 21.69 2.42 24.67
CA ASP A 424 21.09 1.35 23.86
C ASP A 424 19.76 1.81 23.26
N TYR A 425 18.97 2.58 24.03
CA TYR A 425 17.71 3.14 23.55
C TYR A 425 17.51 4.58 24.03
N ILE A 426 16.82 5.37 23.17
CA ILE A 426 16.19 6.63 23.54
C ILE A 426 14.68 6.44 23.47
N MET A 427 14.00 6.72 24.56
CA MET A 427 12.53 6.70 24.65
C MET A 427 11.98 8.11 24.45
N THR A 428 10.94 8.25 23.63
CA THR A 428 10.49 9.57 23.22
C THR A 428 9.01 9.64 22.90
N VAL A 429 8.46 10.85 23.00
CA VAL A 429 7.14 11.22 22.53
C VAL A 429 7.29 12.39 21.56
N ASP A 430 6.92 12.22 20.31
CA ASP A 430 6.84 13.23 19.22
C ASP A 430 8.09 14.06 18.87
N ILE A 431 9.10 14.19 19.75
CA ILE A 431 10.25 15.06 19.49
C ILE A 431 11.15 14.58 18.36
N PHE A 432 11.16 13.29 18.07
CA PHE A 432 11.89 12.68 16.98
C PHE A 432 11.05 12.46 15.71
N ASN A 433 9.81 12.94 15.66
CA ASN A 433 8.99 12.89 14.44
C ASN A 433 9.59 13.76 13.33
N GLU A 434 10.28 14.86 13.67
CA GLU A 434 10.87 15.80 12.71
C GLU A 434 12.23 16.32 13.14
N GLY A 435 13.12 16.56 12.16
CA GLY A 435 14.30 17.38 12.31
C GLY A 435 15.52 16.78 13.03
N ILE A 436 15.53 15.51 13.41
CA ILE A 436 16.68 14.83 14.00
C ILE A 436 17.11 13.67 13.10
N ASP A 437 18.40 13.57 12.86
CA ASP A 437 19.02 12.57 12.02
C ASP A 437 19.94 11.66 12.84
N ILE A 438 19.60 10.39 12.91
CA ILE A 438 20.42 9.36 13.56
C ILE A 438 20.54 8.18 12.61
N PRO A 439 21.44 8.24 11.62
CA PRO A 439 21.57 7.19 10.61
C PRO A 439 21.92 5.82 11.17
N GLU A 440 22.54 5.77 12.36
CA GLU A 440 22.98 4.56 13.03
C GLU A 440 21.85 3.75 13.66
N VAL A 441 20.64 4.29 13.81
CA VAL A 441 19.48 3.57 14.37
C VAL A 441 19.23 2.29 13.59
N ASN A 442 19.26 1.16 14.32
CA ASN A 442 19.07 -0.18 13.75
C ASN A 442 17.85 -0.93 14.32
N GLN A 443 17.19 -0.35 15.33
CA GLN A 443 15.93 -0.88 15.83
C GLN A 443 14.98 0.27 16.18
N VAL A 444 13.73 0.15 15.77
CA VAL A 444 12.64 1.10 16.06
C VAL A 444 11.52 0.33 16.75
N VAL A 445 11.09 0.81 17.90
CA VAL A 445 10.03 0.18 18.70
C VAL A 445 8.87 1.17 18.85
N MET A 446 7.69 0.76 18.42
CA MET A 446 6.48 1.56 18.53
C MET A 446 5.56 0.95 19.58
N VAL A 447 5.41 1.61 20.73
CA VAL A 447 4.53 1.18 21.83
C VAL A 447 3.29 2.05 21.93
N ARG A 448 2.94 2.74 20.86
CA ARG A 448 1.75 3.58 20.75
C ARG A 448 0.95 3.26 19.49
N GLY A 449 -0.38 3.45 19.54
CA GLY A 449 -1.23 3.30 18.36
C GLY A 449 -0.89 4.30 17.24
N THR A 450 -1.00 3.87 16.01
CA THR A 450 -0.83 4.72 14.83
C THR A 450 -2.03 5.66 14.66
N GLU A 451 -1.82 6.97 14.86
CA GLU A 451 -2.87 7.98 14.69
C GLU A 451 -2.91 8.57 13.28
N SER A 452 -1.79 8.51 12.56
CA SER A 452 -1.64 9.06 11.23
C SER A 452 -0.59 8.29 10.41
N PRO A 453 -0.91 7.90 9.15
CA PRO A 453 0.07 7.29 8.24
C PRO A 453 1.31 8.16 8.05
N ILE A 454 1.15 9.48 8.05
CA ILE A 454 2.26 10.43 7.88
C ILE A 454 3.24 10.35 9.05
N VAL A 455 2.73 10.40 10.28
CA VAL A 455 3.55 10.30 11.51
C VAL A 455 4.24 8.94 11.58
N PHE A 456 3.52 7.86 11.25
CA PHE A 456 4.08 6.51 11.20
C PHE A 456 5.28 6.43 10.23
N VAL A 457 5.10 6.88 8.99
CA VAL A 457 6.19 6.90 7.99
C VAL A 457 7.36 7.79 8.41
N GLN A 458 7.09 8.92 9.08
CA GLN A 458 8.14 9.79 9.60
C GLN A 458 8.95 9.12 10.71
N GLN A 459 8.30 8.41 11.63
CA GLN A 459 8.98 7.64 12.69
C GLN A 459 9.78 6.47 12.13
N LEU A 460 9.16 5.70 11.25
CA LEU A 460 9.81 4.63 10.51
C LEU A 460 11.05 5.16 9.76
N GLY A 461 10.90 6.27 9.06
CA GLY A 461 11.95 6.90 8.26
C GLY A 461 13.19 7.34 9.04
N ARG A 462 13.12 7.45 10.38
CA ARG A 462 14.29 7.76 11.21
C ARG A 462 15.33 6.63 11.18
N GLY A 463 14.86 5.38 11.17
CA GLY A 463 15.72 4.22 11.01
C GLY A 463 16.15 3.92 9.58
N LEU A 464 15.42 4.42 8.56
CA LEU A 464 15.62 3.99 7.18
C LEU A 464 16.79 4.67 6.45
N ARG A 465 17.58 5.51 7.09
CA ARG A 465 18.80 6.04 6.47
C ARG A 465 19.87 4.96 6.33
N ARG A 466 20.52 4.94 5.18
CA ARG A 466 21.67 4.06 4.97
C ARG A 466 22.86 4.50 5.79
N HIS A 467 23.49 3.57 6.46
CA HIS A 467 24.71 3.78 7.21
C HIS A 467 25.57 2.51 7.20
N ASN A 468 26.88 2.65 7.20
CA ASN A 468 27.81 1.51 7.11
C ASN A 468 27.80 0.59 8.34
N SER A 469 27.21 1.03 9.46
CA SER A 469 27.12 0.23 10.69
C SER A 469 25.93 -0.73 10.71
N LYS A 470 25.08 -0.73 9.69
CA LYS A 470 23.90 -1.59 9.61
C LYS A 470 23.54 -1.93 8.17
N ASP A 471 22.97 -3.11 7.97
CA ASP A 471 22.47 -3.58 6.67
C ASP A 471 20.95 -3.40 6.55
N TYR A 472 20.25 -3.46 7.68
CA TYR A 472 18.80 -3.31 7.78
C TYR A 472 18.39 -2.72 9.13
N VAL A 473 17.11 -2.36 9.22
CA VAL A 473 16.48 -1.88 10.46
C VAL A 473 15.39 -2.84 10.86
N VAL A 474 15.32 -3.19 12.14
CA VAL A 474 14.19 -3.94 12.70
C VAL A 474 13.17 -2.96 13.28
N VAL A 475 11.92 -3.12 12.89
CA VAL A 475 10.81 -2.31 13.37
C VAL A 475 9.82 -3.21 14.10
N LEU A 476 9.62 -2.94 15.37
CA LEU A 476 8.68 -3.66 16.23
C LEU A 476 7.50 -2.74 16.53
N ASP A 477 6.33 -3.09 16.07
CA ASP A 477 5.11 -2.32 16.28
C ASP A 477 4.12 -3.12 17.13
N PHE A 478 3.89 -2.67 18.36
CA PHE A 478 2.99 -3.32 19.29
C PHE A 478 1.56 -2.87 19.03
N ILE A 479 0.81 -3.70 18.31
CA ILE A 479 -0.53 -3.39 17.81
C ILE A 479 -1.60 -3.70 18.86
N GLY A 480 -2.12 -2.65 19.49
CA GLY A 480 -3.27 -2.71 20.39
C GLY A 480 -4.61 -2.84 19.65
N ASN A 481 -5.70 -2.86 20.41
CA ASN A 481 -7.05 -2.92 19.85
C ASN A 481 -7.57 -1.51 19.50
N PHE A 482 -7.02 -0.89 18.46
CA PHE A 482 -7.39 0.45 18.03
C PHE A 482 -8.23 0.43 16.74
N ASN A 483 -9.25 1.27 16.66
CA ASN A 483 -10.15 1.37 15.51
C ASN A 483 -9.47 1.88 14.23
N ASN A 484 -8.28 2.46 14.35
CA ASN A 484 -7.51 3.03 13.25
C ASN A 484 -6.28 2.21 12.83
N ASN A 485 -6.19 0.94 13.26
CA ASN A 485 -5.10 0.05 12.85
C ASN A 485 -5.01 -0.14 11.32
N PHE A 486 -6.11 0.09 10.57
CA PHE A 486 -6.09 0.11 9.11
C PHE A 486 -5.12 1.16 8.53
N MET A 487 -4.72 2.15 9.30
CA MET A 487 -3.73 3.15 8.88
C MET A 487 -2.32 2.55 8.70
N ILE A 488 -2.02 1.45 9.38
CA ILE A 488 -0.72 0.76 9.27
C ILE A 488 -0.50 0.23 7.84
N PRO A 489 -1.37 -0.62 7.28
CA PRO A 489 -1.22 -1.05 5.89
C PRO A 489 -1.29 0.11 4.89
N VAL A 490 -2.12 1.14 5.11
CA VAL A 490 -2.13 2.35 4.27
C VAL A 490 -0.75 3.04 4.27
N ALA A 491 -0.12 3.19 5.42
CA ALA A 491 1.18 3.83 5.55
C ALA A 491 2.31 3.01 4.91
N LEU A 492 2.29 1.69 5.10
CA LEU A 492 3.31 0.77 4.60
C LEU A 492 3.17 0.52 3.10
N SER A 493 1.95 0.37 2.58
CA SER A 493 1.70 0.16 1.15
C SER A 493 1.76 1.46 0.33
N GLY A 494 1.48 2.59 0.95
CA GLY A 494 1.23 3.84 0.25
C GLY A 494 -0.10 3.87 -0.51
N ASP A 495 -0.93 2.85 -0.35
CA ASP A 495 -2.25 2.76 -0.98
C ASP A 495 -3.25 3.65 -0.25
N VAL A 496 -3.59 4.75 -0.87
CA VAL A 496 -4.58 5.73 -0.38
C VAL A 496 -5.95 5.54 -1.03
N SER A 497 -6.16 4.45 -1.76
CA SER A 497 -7.45 4.15 -2.41
C SER A 497 -8.56 3.89 -1.39
N HIS A 498 -8.20 3.53 -0.17
CA HIS A 498 -9.11 3.05 0.86
C HIS A 498 -9.96 1.83 0.40
N ASN A 499 -9.42 1.07 -0.55
CA ASN A 499 -10.02 -0.20 -0.94
C ASN A 499 -9.71 -1.25 0.12
N LYS A 500 -10.75 -1.74 0.79
CA LYS A 500 -10.61 -2.72 1.88
C LYS A 500 -9.91 -4.00 1.44
N ASP A 501 -10.14 -4.44 0.20
CA ASP A 501 -9.56 -5.68 -0.32
C ASP A 501 -8.07 -5.53 -0.59
N SER A 502 -7.66 -4.40 -1.16
CA SER A 502 -6.24 -4.08 -1.34
C SER A 502 -5.51 -4.03 0.00
N LEU A 503 -6.14 -3.42 1.02
CA LEU A 503 -5.55 -3.34 2.36
C LEU A 503 -5.45 -4.71 3.03
N ARG A 504 -6.49 -5.57 2.91
CA ARG A 504 -6.46 -6.96 3.44
C ARG A 504 -5.38 -7.78 2.74
N TYR A 505 -5.35 -7.73 1.41
CA TYR A 505 -4.33 -8.40 0.60
C TYR A 505 -2.92 -7.99 1.02
N TYR A 506 -2.69 -6.69 1.23
CA TYR A 506 -1.41 -6.19 1.68
C TYR A 506 -1.01 -6.72 3.06
N VAL A 507 -1.94 -6.84 3.99
CA VAL A 507 -1.69 -7.39 5.34
C VAL A 507 -1.31 -8.87 5.28
N GLN A 508 -1.94 -9.65 4.40
CA GLN A 508 -1.66 -11.07 4.24
C GLN A 508 -0.36 -11.34 3.47
N GLU A 509 -0.16 -10.61 2.37
CA GLU A 509 0.96 -10.83 1.47
C GLU A 509 2.16 -9.91 1.74
N GLY A 510 2.13 -9.14 2.82
CA GLY A 510 3.03 -8.01 3.11
C GLY A 510 4.47 -8.17 2.63
N THR A 511 5.10 -9.30 2.92
CA THR A 511 6.49 -9.58 2.50
C THR A 511 6.64 -9.71 0.98
N ARG A 512 5.61 -10.16 0.26
CA ARG A 512 5.64 -10.35 -1.21
C ARG A 512 5.37 -9.07 -1.98
N VAL A 513 4.72 -8.11 -1.34
CA VAL A 513 4.23 -6.88 -1.99
C VAL A 513 5.14 -5.67 -1.74
N ILE A 514 5.90 -5.66 -0.64
CA ILE A 514 6.82 -4.55 -0.36
C ILE A 514 8.06 -4.62 -1.26
N PRO A 515 8.43 -3.52 -1.95
CA PRO A 515 9.59 -3.53 -2.82
C PRO A 515 10.92 -3.59 -2.05
N GLY A 516 11.93 -4.08 -2.72
CA GLY A 516 13.29 -4.18 -2.19
C GLY A 516 13.49 -5.38 -1.29
N ALA A 517 14.43 -5.27 -0.34
CA ALA A 517 14.76 -6.32 0.63
C ALA A 517 14.03 -6.15 1.96
N SER A 518 13.06 -5.29 2.01
CA SER A 518 12.23 -5.10 3.20
C SER A 518 11.23 -6.25 3.35
N THR A 519 10.84 -6.54 4.59
CA THR A 519 9.81 -7.53 4.89
C THR A 519 8.80 -6.96 5.87
N ILE A 520 7.56 -7.41 5.75
CA ILE A 520 6.48 -7.07 6.66
C ILE A 520 5.85 -8.36 7.15
N HIS A 521 5.77 -8.51 8.44
CA HIS A 521 5.15 -9.64 9.09
C HIS A 521 4.22 -9.15 10.20
N PHE A 522 3.02 -9.71 10.24
CA PHE A 522 2.07 -9.51 11.34
C PHE A 522 1.85 -10.87 12.03
N ASP A 523 1.89 -10.92 13.35
CA ASP A 523 1.40 -12.11 14.04
C ASP A 523 -0.12 -12.26 13.88
N ALA A 524 -0.66 -13.44 14.16
CA ALA A 524 -2.07 -13.76 13.92
C ALA A 524 -3.02 -12.78 14.64
N ILE A 525 -2.69 -12.35 15.85
CA ILE A 525 -3.51 -11.42 16.63
C ILE A 525 -3.42 -9.99 16.06
N ALA A 526 -2.23 -9.53 15.65
CA ALA A 526 -2.07 -8.25 14.99
C ALA A 526 -2.87 -8.20 13.69
N GLN A 527 -2.80 -9.28 12.90
CA GLN A 527 -3.53 -9.44 11.65
C GLN A 527 -5.05 -9.37 11.88
N GLU A 528 -5.57 -10.11 12.87
CA GLU A 528 -6.99 -10.06 13.26
C GLU A 528 -7.44 -8.65 13.66
N ARG A 529 -6.65 -7.95 14.49
CA ARG A 529 -6.94 -6.57 14.91
C ARG A 529 -6.96 -5.58 13.73
N ILE A 530 -6.03 -5.74 12.79
CA ILE A 530 -6.00 -4.91 11.58
C ILE A 530 -7.21 -5.23 10.70
N PHE A 531 -7.54 -6.50 10.47
CA PHE A 531 -8.73 -6.88 9.69
C PHE A 531 -10.01 -6.35 10.31
N LYS A 532 -10.19 -6.52 11.61
CA LYS A 532 -11.34 -5.95 12.33
C LYS A 532 -11.42 -4.43 12.15
N SER A 533 -10.28 -3.73 12.20
CA SER A 533 -10.21 -2.29 11.95
C SER A 533 -10.58 -1.93 10.52
N ILE A 534 -10.10 -2.68 9.50
CA ILE A 534 -10.46 -2.49 8.09
C ILE A 534 -11.96 -2.73 7.88
N ASP A 535 -12.50 -3.82 8.44
CA ASP A 535 -13.89 -4.21 8.26
C ASP A 535 -14.86 -3.17 8.86
N THR A 536 -14.52 -2.62 10.03
CA THR A 536 -15.34 -1.62 10.71
C THR A 536 -15.11 -0.18 10.22
N ALA A 537 -14.06 0.09 9.43
CA ALA A 537 -13.80 1.41 8.89
C ALA A 537 -14.89 1.84 7.89
N LYS A 538 -15.32 3.10 7.99
CA LYS A 538 -16.38 3.70 7.16
C LYS A 538 -15.77 4.63 6.10
N PHE A 539 -15.18 4.05 5.06
CA PHE A 539 -14.50 4.82 4.02
C PHE A 539 -15.47 5.58 3.09
N THR A 540 -16.74 5.15 3.00
CA THR A 540 -17.79 5.89 2.27
C THR A 540 -18.24 7.17 2.96
N GLN A 541 -17.75 7.44 4.19
CA GLN A 541 -18.02 8.72 4.83
C GLN A 541 -17.47 9.88 3.99
N ILE A 542 -18.33 10.85 3.74
CA ILE A 542 -18.04 12.01 2.90
C ILE A 542 -16.78 12.78 3.33
N LYS A 543 -16.41 12.71 4.60
CA LYS A 543 -15.18 13.32 5.12
C LYS A 543 -13.92 12.77 4.45
N HIS A 544 -13.83 11.44 4.29
CA HIS A 544 -12.67 10.78 3.65
C HIS A 544 -12.63 11.10 2.16
N ILE A 545 -13.78 11.04 1.49
CA ILE A 545 -13.90 11.38 0.07
C ILE A 545 -13.50 12.84 -0.17
N ARG A 546 -13.97 13.76 0.66
CA ARG A 546 -13.60 15.19 0.56
C ARG A 546 -12.12 15.42 0.76
N GLN A 547 -11.49 14.73 1.71
CA GLN A 547 -10.06 14.89 1.94
C GLN A 547 -9.24 14.40 0.74
N ALA A 548 -9.57 13.21 0.22
CA ALA A 548 -8.92 12.66 -0.97
C ALA A 548 -9.12 13.56 -2.21
N TYR A 549 -10.34 14.04 -2.42
CA TYR A 549 -10.66 14.99 -3.47
C TYR A 549 -9.85 16.30 -3.36
N LYS A 550 -9.76 16.89 -2.15
CA LYS A 550 -8.98 18.12 -1.94
C LYS A 550 -7.50 17.91 -2.24
N ASN A 551 -6.92 16.81 -1.74
CA ASN A 551 -5.52 16.48 -2.00
C ASN A 551 -5.26 16.37 -3.52
N LEU A 552 -6.16 15.71 -4.24
CA LEU A 552 -6.04 15.57 -5.69
C LEU A 552 -6.26 16.91 -6.41
N LYS A 553 -7.27 17.70 -6.01
CA LYS A 553 -7.52 19.05 -6.53
C LYS A 553 -6.29 19.95 -6.35
N TYR A 554 -5.68 19.93 -5.17
CA TYR A 554 -4.49 20.70 -4.88
C TYR A 554 -3.30 20.25 -5.74
N LYS A 555 -3.11 18.95 -5.89
CA LYS A 555 -2.06 18.41 -6.76
C LYS A 555 -2.21 18.83 -8.22
N LEU A 556 -3.45 18.87 -8.73
CA LEU A 556 -3.75 19.16 -10.13
C LEU A 556 -3.95 20.67 -10.45
N GLY A 557 -4.24 21.48 -9.43
CA GLY A 557 -4.57 22.90 -9.61
C GLY A 557 -5.90 23.18 -10.32
N ARG A 558 -6.73 22.16 -10.48
CA ARG A 558 -8.05 22.23 -11.11
C ARG A 558 -9.02 21.25 -10.44
N ILE A 559 -10.30 21.39 -10.74
CA ILE A 559 -11.29 20.38 -10.37
C ILE A 559 -10.90 19.07 -11.05
N PRO A 560 -10.65 17.98 -10.28
CA PRO A 560 -10.35 16.68 -10.85
C PRO A 560 -11.50 16.15 -11.69
N LYS A 561 -11.20 15.41 -12.75
CA LYS A 561 -12.14 14.51 -13.42
C LYS A 561 -12.10 13.13 -12.70
N LEU A 562 -13.08 12.28 -12.92
CA LEU A 562 -13.06 10.93 -12.32
C LEU A 562 -11.85 10.12 -12.78
N ILE A 563 -11.44 10.28 -14.03
CA ILE A 563 -10.25 9.63 -14.57
C ILE A 563 -8.96 10.01 -13.81
N ASP A 564 -8.91 11.20 -13.23
CA ASP A 564 -7.76 11.67 -12.48
C ASP A 564 -7.57 10.85 -11.16
N PHE A 565 -8.66 10.40 -10.54
CA PHE A 565 -8.57 9.56 -9.33
C PHE A 565 -7.85 8.23 -9.62
N GLU A 566 -8.12 7.62 -10.77
CA GLU A 566 -7.46 6.38 -11.20
C GLU A 566 -6.01 6.64 -11.63
N ASN A 567 -5.76 7.70 -12.40
CA ASN A 567 -4.43 8.03 -12.94
C ASN A 567 -3.41 8.42 -11.86
N TYR A 568 -3.86 9.08 -10.80
CA TYR A 568 -2.99 9.57 -9.73
C TYR A 568 -3.06 8.72 -8.45
N GLY A 569 -3.73 7.56 -8.50
CA GLY A 569 -3.80 6.62 -7.37
C GLY A 569 -4.43 7.25 -6.13
N SER A 570 -5.55 7.97 -6.32
CA SER A 570 -6.33 8.55 -5.23
C SER A 570 -7.36 7.54 -4.69
N ILE A 571 -8.40 8.03 -4.01
CA ILE A 571 -9.47 7.18 -3.49
C ILE A 571 -10.16 6.37 -4.60
N ASP A 572 -10.58 5.14 -4.29
CA ASP A 572 -11.39 4.35 -5.23
C ASP A 572 -12.71 5.07 -5.50
N ILE A 573 -12.99 5.32 -6.78
CA ILE A 573 -14.19 6.06 -7.19
C ILE A 573 -15.50 5.35 -6.78
N SER A 574 -15.50 4.03 -6.59
CA SER A 574 -16.66 3.28 -6.11
C SER A 574 -17.18 3.83 -4.77
N LEU A 575 -16.30 4.36 -3.93
CA LEU A 575 -16.67 4.99 -2.66
C LEU A 575 -17.51 6.25 -2.86
N ILE A 576 -17.30 7.00 -3.97
CA ILE A 576 -18.12 8.17 -4.32
C ILE A 576 -19.54 7.71 -4.66
N PHE A 577 -19.66 6.69 -5.51
CA PHE A 577 -20.97 6.15 -5.95
C PHE A 577 -21.72 5.43 -4.84
N ASN A 578 -21.02 4.80 -3.90
CA ASN A 578 -21.59 4.14 -2.74
C ASN A 578 -21.91 5.10 -1.57
N SER A 579 -21.43 6.36 -1.64
CA SER A 579 -21.72 7.39 -0.64
C SER A 579 -23.12 7.98 -0.78
N ASN A 580 -23.47 8.86 0.14
CA ASN A 580 -24.73 9.63 0.05
C ASN A 580 -24.80 10.56 -1.19
N ALA A 581 -23.66 10.86 -1.81
CA ALA A 581 -23.62 11.66 -3.03
C ALA A 581 -24.13 10.88 -4.24
N LYS A 582 -23.92 9.54 -4.29
CA LYS A 582 -24.32 8.62 -5.35
C LYS A 582 -23.76 8.91 -6.74
N THR A 583 -23.29 10.13 -7.01
CA THR A 583 -22.67 10.55 -8.26
C THR A 583 -21.58 11.56 -8.00
N TYR A 584 -20.60 11.62 -8.90
CA TYR A 584 -19.55 12.64 -8.82
C TYR A 584 -20.12 14.05 -9.03
N TYR A 585 -21.11 14.22 -9.91
CA TYR A 585 -21.80 15.49 -10.09
C TYR A 585 -22.40 16.01 -8.77
N LYS A 586 -23.15 15.19 -8.07
CA LYS A 586 -23.76 15.60 -6.80
C LYS A 586 -22.70 15.91 -5.74
N PHE A 587 -21.62 15.15 -5.70
CA PHE A 587 -20.49 15.45 -4.85
C PHE A 587 -19.90 16.82 -5.14
N LEU A 588 -19.68 17.16 -6.43
CA LEU A 588 -19.15 18.47 -6.83
C LEU A 588 -20.13 19.60 -6.46
N VAL A 589 -21.42 19.44 -6.71
CA VAL A 589 -22.45 20.45 -6.38
C VAL A 589 -22.49 20.71 -4.86
N ASP A 590 -22.40 19.68 -4.06
CA ASP A 590 -22.55 19.78 -2.61
C ASP A 590 -21.26 20.28 -1.91
N TYR A 591 -20.08 20.01 -2.47
CA TYR A 591 -18.82 20.20 -1.75
C TYR A 591 -17.77 21.05 -2.47
N GLU A 592 -17.93 21.33 -3.78
CA GLU A 592 -16.98 22.12 -4.55
C GLU A 592 -17.54 23.51 -4.90
N LYS A 593 -17.01 24.53 -4.26
CA LYS A 593 -17.48 25.91 -4.41
C LYS A 593 -17.22 26.50 -5.81
N ASP A 594 -16.13 26.04 -6.43
CA ASP A 594 -15.71 26.55 -7.74
C ASP A 594 -16.44 25.84 -8.91
N TYR A 595 -17.27 24.82 -8.59
CA TYR A 595 -18.03 24.10 -9.60
C TYR A 595 -19.32 24.83 -9.95
N THR A 596 -19.39 25.35 -11.16
CA THR A 596 -20.46 26.22 -11.63
C THR A 596 -21.54 25.53 -12.47
N HIS A 597 -21.23 24.35 -13.04
CA HIS A 597 -22.20 23.62 -13.86
C HIS A 597 -23.38 23.15 -13.01
N ARG A 598 -24.58 23.33 -13.56
CA ARG A 598 -25.83 22.87 -12.94
C ARG A 598 -26.61 22.09 -13.97
N PHE A 599 -26.93 20.86 -13.64
CA PHE A 599 -27.69 19.94 -14.49
C PHE A 599 -29.15 19.89 -14.09
N SER A 600 -30.01 19.60 -15.05
CA SER A 600 -31.43 19.35 -14.81
C SER A 600 -31.61 18.10 -13.93
N SER A 601 -32.82 17.92 -13.39
CA SER A 601 -33.15 16.71 -12.63
C SER A 601 -33.04 15.44 -13.48
N VAL A 602 -33.28 15.54 -14.76
CA VAL A 602 -33.19 14.42 -15.72
C VAL A 602 -31.74 14.07 -15.99
N GLU A 603 -30.89 15.07 -16.29
CA GLU A 603 -29.44 14.87 -16.47
C GLU A 603 -28.80 14.25 -15.21
N ALA A 604 -29.15 14.76 -14.02
CA ALA A 604 -28.65 14.20 -12.76
C ALA A 604 -29.09 12.74 -12.56
N LYS A 605 -30.31 12.37 -12.95
CA LYS A 605 -30.82 11.00 -12.90
C LYS A 605 -30.15 10.09 -13.92
N ILE A 606 -29.82 10.57 -15.09
CA ILE A 606 -29.03 9.82 -16.08
C ILE A 606 -27.66 9.48 -15.51
N LEU A 607 -26.97 10.46 -14.89
CA LEU A 607 -25.66 10.20 -14.26
C LEU A 607 -25.75 9.22 -13.08
N GLU A 608 -26.83 9.27 -12.29
CA GLU A 608 -27.07 8.28 -11.22
C GLU A 608 -27.27 6.88 -11.81
N TYR A 609 -28.01 6.75 -12.90
CA TYR A 609 -28.20 5.49 -13.60
C TYR A 609 -26.90 4.94 -14.19
N MET A 610 -26.16 5.78 -14.90
CA MET A 610 -24.85 5.40 -15.45
C MET A 610 -23.85 5.03 -14.34
N GLY A 611 -23.85 5.75 -13.23
CA GLY A 611 -23.03 5.46 -12.07
C GLY A 611 -23.28 4.09 -11.47
N GLN A 612 -24.54 3.65 -11.50
CA GLN A 612 -24.94 2.34 -10.97
C GLN A 612 -24.53 1.17 -11.86
N TYR A 613 -24.61 1.31 -13.19
CA TYR A 613 -24.50 0.16 -14.10
C TYR A 613 -23.27 0.16 -15.00
N MET A 614 -22.60 1.30 -15.22
CA MET A 614 -21.66 1.45 -16.31
C MET A 614 -20.28 1.97 -15.89
N VAL A 615 -20.22 3.00 -15.05
CA VAL A 615 -18.99 3.74 -14.71
C VAL A 615 -17.93 2.89 -14.03
N LEU A 616 -18.33 1.91 -13.23
CA LEU A 616 -17.37 1.04 -12.55
C LEU A 616 -16.67 0.03 -13.47
N GLY A 617 -17.09 -0.04 -14.74
CA GLY A 617 -16.38 -0.79 -15.77
C GLY A 617 -16.43 -2.30 -15.61
N LYS A 618 -17.45 -2.85 -14.90
CA LYS A 618 -17.54 -4.29 -14.63
C LYS A 618 -17.70 -5.11 -15.91
N ARG A 619 -18.26 -4.50 -17.00
CA ARG A 619 -18.36 -5.07 -18.33
C ARG A 619 -18.16 -3.97 -19.38
N VAL A 620 -17.58 -4.29 -20.53
CA VAL A 620 -17.31 -3.30 -21.61
C VAL A 620 -18.50 -3.04 -22.52
N HIS A 621 -19.50 -3.90 -22.54
CA HIS A 621 -20.63 -3.83 -23.47
C HIS A 621 -21.34 -2.49 -23.39
N GLU A 622 -21.73 -2.07 -22.21
CA GLU A 622 -22.39 -0.79 -21.94
C GLU A 622 -21.52 0.39 -22.36
N LEU A 623 -20.22 0.28 -22.12
CA LEU A 623 -19.28 1.34 -22.46
C LEU A 623 -19.16 1.54 -23.97
N TYR A 624 -19.17 0.45 -24.74
CA TYR A 624 -19.17 0.56 -26.21
C TYR A 624 -20.48 1.10 -26.76
N VAL A 625 -21.64 0.78 -26.15
CA VAL A 625 -22.90 1.42 -26.54
C VAL A 625 -22.85 2.92 -26.28
N LEU A 626 -22.41 3.35 -25.09
CA LEU A 626 -22.25 4.76 -24.75
C LEU A 626 -21.24 5.47 -25.66
N GLU A 627 -20.12 4.84 -25.96
CA GLU A 627 -19.12 5.39 -26.88
C GLU A 627 -19.69 5.56 -28.28
N GLY A 628 -20.46 4.58 -28.77
CA GLY A 628 -21.19 4.70 -30.05
C GLY A 628 -22.16 5.86 -30.06
N LEU A 629 -22.95 6.04 -28.99
CA LEU A 629 -23.87 7.16 -28.83
C LEU A 629 -23.13 8.52 -28.85
N LEU A 630 -22.02 8.63 -28.16
CA LEU A 630 -21.18 9.84 -28.14
C LEU A 630 -20.55 10.14 -29.50
N LYS A 631 -20.21 9.12 -30.28
CA LYS A 631 -19.69 9.25 -31.66
C LYS A 631 -20.78 9.53 -32.69
N GLY A 632 -22.06 9.46 -32.31
CA GLY A 632 -23.18 9.69 -33.20
C GLY A 632 -23.51 8.51 -34.10
N GLU A 633 -23.15 7.29 -33.70
CA GLU A 633 -23.48 6.07 -34.43
C GLU A 633 -24.99 5.89 -34.54
N VAL A 634 -25.47 5.58 -35.73
CA VAL A 634 -26.92 5.40 -35.99
C VAL A 634 -27.45 4.19 -35.22
N ASN A 635 -26.65 3.13 -35.15
CA ASN A 635 -26.97 1.93 -34.38
C ASN A 635 -25.84 1.57 -33.42
N PRO A 636 -25.92 2.00 -32.14
CA PRO A 636 -24.89 1.76 -31.17
C PRO A 636 -24.70 0.28 -30.78
N LEU A 637 -25.73 -0.57 -30.99
CA LEU A 637 -25.60 -2.02 -30.83
C LEU A 637 -24.69 -2.63 -31.90
N THR A 638 -24.80 -2.18 -33.15
CA THR A 638 -23.88 -2.65 -34.20
C THR A 638 -22.45 -2.22 -33.96
N TYR A 639 -22.26 -1.01 -33.45
CA TYR A 639 -20.94 -0.52 -32.99
C TYR A 639 -20.38 -1.43 -31.89
N MET A 640 -21.16 -1.68 -30.84
CA MET A 640 -20.78 -2.57 -29.74
C MET A 640 -20.38 -3.96 -30.24
N ARG A 641 -21.22 -4.60 -31.09
CA ARG A 641 -20.91 -5.93 -31.66
C ARG A 641 -19.57 -5.96 -32.38
N THR A 642 -19.27 -4.92 -33.16
CA THR A 642 -18.01 -4.81 -33.89
C THR A 642 -16.81 -4.74 -32.96
N GLN A 643 -16.92 -3.94 -31.86
CA GLN A 643 -15.86 -3.82 -30.88
C GLN A 643 -15.67 -5.13 -30.09
N LEU A 644 -16.76 -5.78 -29.66
CA LEU A 644 -16.70 -7.05 -28.95
C LEU A 644 -16.08 -8.17 -29.79
N LEU A 645 -16.44 -8.22 -31.08
CA LEU A 645 -15.83 -9.17 -32.01
C LEU A 645 -14.32 -8.96 -32.12
N GLY A 646 -13.86 -7.70 -32.17
CA GLY A 646 -12.43 -7.35 -32.17
C GLY A 646 -11.68 -7.81 -30.91
N LEU A 647 -12.39 -7.95 -29.78
CA LEU A 647 -11.86 -8.46 -28.51
C LEU A 647 -12.05 -9.97 -28.31
N GLY A 648 -12.68 -10.67 -29.26
CA GLY A 648 -13.02 -12.08 -29.10
C GLY A 648 -14.12 -12.35 -28.05
N ILE A 649 -14.92 -11.33 -27.70
CA ILE A 649 -16.01 -11.47 -26.71
C ILE A 649 -17.29 -11.87 -27.45
N PRO A 650 -17.93 -13.00 -27.09
CA PRO A 650 -19.17 -13.41 -27.72
C PRO A 650 -20.31 -12.44 -27.40
N CYS A 651 -21.17 -12.19 -28.40
CA CYS A 651 -22.40 -11.40 -28.25
C CYS A 651 -23.57 -12.25 -28.67
N THR A 652 -24.34 -12.74 -27.69
CA THR A 652 -25.51 -13.61 -27.91
C THR A 652 -26.76 -12.79 -28.05
N THR A 653 -27.88 -13.45 -28.37
CA THR A 653 -29.21 -12.82 -28.34
C THR A 653 -29.60 -12.39 -26.92
N HIS A 654 -29.15 -13.11 -25.88
CA HIS A 654 -29.34 -12.74 -24.48
C HIS A 654 -28.55 -11.49 -24.12
N THR A 655 -27.28 -11.41 -24.57
CA THR A 655 -26.43 -10.21 -24.44
C THR A 655 -27.13 -8.98 -24.97
N GLU A 656 -27.63 -9.07 -26.21
CA GLU A 656 -28.32 -7.95 -26.88
C GLU A 656 -29.59 -7.56 -26.14
N ARG A 657 -30.44 -8.53 -25.79
CA ARG A 657 -31.68 -8.24 -25.07
C ARG A 657 -31.42 -7.59 -23.71
N ASN A 658 -30.42 -8.07 -22.97
CA ASN A 658 -29.99 -7.49 -21.71
C ASN A 658 -29.54 -6.03 -21.89
N ILE A 659 -28.72 -5.73 -22.90
CA ILE A 659 -28.23 -4.38 -23.23
C ILE A 659 -29.40 -3.47 -23.64
N ILE A 660 -30.32 -3.95 -24.51
CA ILE A 660 -31.52 -3.19 -24.89
C ILE A 660 -32.32 -2.82 -23.63
N ASN A 661 -32.56 -3.76 -22.75
CA ASN A 661 -33.31 -3.53 -21.53
C ASN A 661 -32.63 -2.55 -20.57
N LEU A 662 -31.30 -2.58 -20.51
CA LEU A 662 -30.50 -1.61 -19.72
C LEU A 662 -30.66 -0.18 -20.29
N PHE A 663 -30.53 0.00 -21.59
CA PHE A 663 -30.53 1.33 -22.19
C PHE A 663 -31.93 1.93 -22.35
N THR A 664 -32.96 1.08 -22.37
CA THR A 664 -34.39 1.50 -22.43
C THR A 664 -35.07 1.53 -21.05
N GLY A 665 -34.34 1.30 -19.98
CA GLY A 665 -34.85 1.33 -18.61
C GLY A 665 -35.75 0.13 -18.26
N GLN A 666 -35.81 -0.92 -19.10
CA GLN A 666 -36.63 -2.12 -18.88
C GLN A 666 -35.94 -3.13 -17.94
N PHE A 667 -34.64 -3.04 -17.78
CA PHE A 667 -33.84 -3.96 -16.92
C PHE A 667 -34.26 -3.88 -15.44
N LYS A 668 -34.55 -2.69 -14.93
CA LYS A 668 -34.99 -2.51 -13.54
C LYS A 668 -36.40 -2.99 -13.30
N THR A 669 -36.61 -3.54 -12.10
CA THR A 669 -37.92 -4.01 -11.65
C THR A 669 -38.38 -3.33 -10.35
N GLY A 670 -39.65 -3.41 -10.02
CA GLY A 670 -40.23 -2.90 -8.78
C GLY A 670 -40.22 -1.36 -8.66
N SER A 671 -40.13 -0.86 -7.42
CA SER A 671 -40.20 0.58 -7.14
C SER A 671 -38.96 1.35 -7.68
N SER A 672 -37.85 0.70 -7.86
CA SER A 672 -36.64 1.33 -8.41
C SER A 672 -36.79 1.67 -9.91
N LYS A 673 -37.60 0.95 -10.67
CA LYS A 673 -37.93 1.27 -12.06
C LYS A 673 -38.60 2.64 -12.18
N ALA A 674 -39.52 2.96 -11.29
CA ALA A 674 -40.23 4.24 -11.28
C ALA A 674 -39.29 5.44 -11.04
N GLY A 675 -38.19 5.23 -10.29
CA GLY A 675 -37.19 6.27 -9.99
C GLY A 675 -36.35 6.71 -11.19
N PHE A 676 -36.29 5.90 -12.25
CA PHE A 676 -35.47 6.16 -13.46
C PHE A 676 -36.29 6.24 -14.75
N LYS A 677 -37.64 6.30 -14.67
CA LYS A 677 -38.52 6.30 -15.83
C LYS A 677 -38.24 7.42 -16.84
N ASP A 678 -37.70 8.53 -16.37
CA ASP A 678 -37.40 9.73 -17.18
C ASP A 678 -35.91 9.80 -17.59
N ALA A 679 -35.10 8.82 -17.18
CA ALA A 679 -33.66 8.76 -17.45
C ALA A 679 -33.30 7.76 -18.56
N LEU A 680 -34.05 7.81 -19.66
CA LEU A 680 -33.88 6.87 -20.76
C LEU A 680 -32.72 7.29 -21.65
N LEU A 681 -31.76 6.37 -21.87
CA LEU A 681 -30.60 6.59 -22.74
C LEU A 681 -30.95 6.32 -24.21
N CYS A 682 -31.73 5.29 -24.47
CA CYS A 682 -32.12 4.89 -25.81
C CYS A 682 -33.62 4.54 -25.90
N ASP A 683 -34.13 4.60 -27.12
CA ASP A 683 -35.40 3.97 -27.52
C ASP A 683 -35.08 2.69 -28.30
N GLU A 684 -35.90 1.65 -28.08
CA GLU A 684 -35.84 0.42 -28.87
C GLU A 684 -36.50 0.64 -30.24
N VAL A 685 -35.78 0.26 -31.28
CA VAL A 685 -36.26 0.34 -32.68
C VAL A 685 -36.17 -1.04 -33.33
N VAL A 686 -36.80 -1.21 -34.51
CA VAL A 686 -36.84 -2.52 -35.20
C VAL A 686 -35.45 -3.15 -35.38
N ASP A 687 -34.43 -2.35 -35.63
CA ASP A 687 -33.06 -2.81 -35.90
C ASP A 687 -32.13 -2.66 -34.70
N GLY A 688 -32.62 -2.37 -33.47
CA GLY A 688 -31.79 -2.30 -32.27
C GLY A 688 -32.07 -1.09 -31.36
N LEU A 689 -31.08 -0.27 -31.09
CA LEU A 689 -31.16 0.92 -30.23
C LEU A 689 -30.95 2.20 -31.02
N GLN A 690 -31.70 3.23 -30.67
CA GLN A 690 -31.49 4.61 -31.12
C GLN A 690 -31.41 5.52 -29.91
N ILE A 691 -30.57 6.58 -29.98
CA ILE A 691 -30.48 7.57 -28.90
C ILE A 691 -31.85 8.21 -28.63
N SER A 692 -32.26 8.22 -27.36
CA SER A 692 -33.54 8.86 -26.98
C SER A 692 -33.47 10.38 -27.16
N ALA A 693 -34.66 10.98 -27.36
CA ALA A 693 -34.76 12.44 -27.43
C ALA A 693 -34.21 13.12 -26.16
N VAL A 694 -34.53 12.51 -25.01
CA VAL A 694 -34.08 12.99 -23.68
C VAL A 694 -32.54 13.01 -23.55
N PHE A 695 -31.89 11.91 -23.95
CA PHE A 695 -30.43 11.82 -23.83
C PHE A 695 -29.72 12.68 -24.86
N ARG A 696 -30.30 12.82 -26.07
CA ARG A 696 -29.79 13.72 -27.11
C ARG A 696 -29.79 15.16 -26.63
N GLU A 697 -30.94 15.65 -26.09
CA GLU A 697 -31.04 16.97 -25.51
C GLU A 697 -30.06 17.19 -24.36
N ALA A 698 -29.93 16.20 -23.46
CA ALA A 698 -28.96 16.26 -22.36
C ALA A 698 -27.51 16.42 -22.87
N LEU A 699 -27.13 15.77 -23.95
CA LEU A 699 -25.80 15.87 -24.55
C LEU A 699 -25.52 17.22 -25.24
N GLU A 700 -26.53 18.09 -25.43
CA GLU A 700 -26.33 19.47 -25.88
C GLU A 700 -25.69 20.34 -24.78
N ASN A 701 -25.87 19.96 -23.51
CA ASN A 701 -25.18 20.57 -22.39
C ASN A 701 -23.71 20.08 -22.35
N GLU A 702 -22.77 20.98 -22.69
CA GLU A 702 -21.36 20.69 -22.81
C GLU A 702 -20.79 20.11 -21.50
N GLY A 703 -21.14 20.68 -20.34
CA GLY A 703 -20.68 20.19 -19.05
C GLY A 703 -21.19 18.78 -18.70
N PHE A 704 -22.42 18.47 -19.13
CA PHE A 704 -22.98 17.13 -18.97
C PHE A 704 -22.30 16.14 -19.93
N ARG A 705 -22.10 16.50 -21.18
CA ARG A 705 -21.39 15.70 -22.18
C ARG A 705 -19.98 15.37 -21.71
N ASP A 706 -19.23 16.35 -21.22
CA ASP A 706 -17.88 16.17 -20.67
C ASP A 706 -17.86 15.15 -19.53
N MET A 707 -18.86 15.17 -18.65
CA MET A 707 -18.98 14.23 -17.54
C MET A 707 -19.33 12.82 -18.03
N VAL A 708 -20.18 12.68 -19.02
CA VAL A 708 -20.50 11.37 -19.65
C VAL A 708 -19.26 10.79 -20.33
N GLU A 709 -18.50 11.62 -21.07
CA GLU A 709 -17.25 11.17 -21.68
C GLU A 709 -16.22 10.72 -20.64
N ASP A 710 -16.12 11.44 -19.52
CA ASP A 710 -15.24 11.06 -18.41
C ASP A 710 -15.68 9.72 -17.78
N TYR A 711 -16.99 9.49 -17.61
CA TYR A 711 -17.56 8.23 -17.14
C TYR A 711 -17.19 7.05 -18.05
N VAL A 712 -17.28 7.24 -19.35
CA VAL A 712 -16.91 6.21 -20.33
C VAL A 712 -15.41 5.91 -20.28
N LYS A 713 -14.57 6.95 -20.26
CA LYS A 713 -13.10 6.79 -20.17
C LYS A 713 -12.68 6.06 -18.92
N VAL A 714 -13.22 6.44 -17.77
CA VAL A 714 -12.92 5.79 -16.49
C VAL A 714 -13.41 4.35 -16.47
N GLY A 715 -14.60 4.10 -17.04
CA GLY A 715 -15.15 2.77 -17.15
C GLY A 715 -14.23 1.82 -17.93
N PHE A 716 -13.73 2.23 -19.08
CA PHE A 716 -12.78 1.44 -19.86
C PHE A 716 -11.46 1.20 -19.11
N GLN A 717 -10.90 2.23 -18.48
CA GLN A 717 -9.67 2.10 -17.70
C GLN A 717 -9.84 1.12 -16.53
N ARG A 718 -10.94 1.21 -15.80
CA ARG A 718 -11.25 0.29 -14.71
C ARG A 718 -11.50 -1.13 -15.22
N ASN A 719 -12.18 -1.29 -16.33
CA ASN A 719 -12.35 -2.60 -16.95
C ASN A 719 -11.00 -3.24 -17.27
N GLN A 720 -10.12 -2.50 -17.94
CA GLN A 720 -8.79 -2.99 -18.28
C GLN A 720 -7.99 -3.38 -17.04
N LYS A 721 -8.09 -2.59 -15.96
CA LYS A 721 -7.32 -2.78 -14.74
C LYS A 721 -7.84 -3.90 -13.84
N TYR A 722 -9.17 -4.02 -13.70
CA TYR A 722 -9.78 -4.89 -12.68
C TYR A 722 -10.62 -6.03 -13.24
N TYR A 723 -11.15 -5.92 -14.47
CA TYR A 723 -12.16 -6.84 -15.01
C TYR A 723 -11.80 -7.42 -16.38
N SER A 724 -10.58 -7.18 -16.89
CA SER A 724 -10.14 -7.68 -18.20
C SER A 724 -9.90 -9.19 -18.21
N GLN A 725 -9.57 -9.80 -17.07
CA GLN A 725 -9.34 -11.23 -16.94
C GLN A 725 -10.67 -11.93 -16.63
N ARG A 726 -11.44 -12.19 -17.68
CA ARG A 726 -12.69 -12.91 -17.56
C ARG A 726 -12.46 -14.37 -17.17
N TYR A 727 -13.30 -14.88 -16.30
CA TYR A 727 -13.28 -16.30 -15.93
C TYR A 727 -14.03 -17.11 -16.97
N GLU A 728 -13.29 -17.88 -17.77
CA GLU A 728 -13.83 -18.66 -18.87
C GLU A 728 -14.72 -17.82 -19.82
N GLU A 729 -15.93 -18.29 -20.13
CA GLU A 729 -16.90 -17.55 -20.95
C GLU A 729 -17.77 -16.58 -20.15
N ALA A 730 -17.68 -16.61 -18.80
CA ALA A 730 -18.44 -15.73 -17.94
C ALA A 730 -17.98 -14.27 -18.04
N SER A 731 -18.90 -13.34 -17.87
CA SER A 731 -18.59 -11.91 -17.78
C SER A 731 -18.02 -11.48 -16.42
N PHE A 732 -17.60 -12.44 -15.59
CA PHE A 732 -17.05 -12.20 -14.27
C PHE A 732 -15.52 -12.36 -14.26
N THR A 733 -14.88 -11.64 -13.35
CA THR A 733 -13.47 -11.82 -13.02
C THR A 733 -13.38 -12.42 -11.62
N LEU A 734 -12.58 -13.49 -11.46
CA LEU A 734 -12.39 -14.15 -10.17
C LEU A 734 -11.93 -13.16 -9.10
N TYR A 735 -12.48 -13.33 -7.91
CA TYR A 735 -12.14 -12.58 -6.70
C TYR A 735 -12.54 -11.10 -6.74
N GLN A 736 -13.19 -10.64 -7.80
CA GLN A 736 -13.82 -9.32 -7.84
C GLN A 736 -15.20 -9.36 -7.17
N LYS A 737 -15.68 -8.20 -6.75
CA LYS A 737 -16.93 -8.08 -6.02
C LYS A 737 -18.09 -7.60 -6.90
N TYR A 738 -19.24 -8.20 -6.69
CA TYR A 738 -20.46 -7.94 -7.45
C TYR A 738 -21.67 -7.85 -6.54
N THR A 739 -22.55 -6.90 -6.81
CA THR A 739 -23.87 -6.82 -6.20
C THR A 739 -24.84 -7.84 -6.85
N TYR A 740 -25.98 -8.08 -6.23
CA TYR A 740 -27.04 -8.87 -6.86
C TYR A 740 -27.49 -8.34 -8.23
N GLU A 741 -27.54 -7.02 -8.40
CA GLU A 741 -27.91 -6.39 -9.69
C GLU A 741 -26.80 -6.57 -10.73
N ASP A 742 -25.54 -6.42 -10.35
CA ASP A 742 -24.42 -6.72 -11.25
C ASP A 742 -24.48 -8.17 -11.74
N VAL A 743 -24.79 -9.10 -10.83
CA VAL A 743 -24.87 -10.52 -11.21
C VAL A 743 -25.99 -10.75 -12.22
N CYS A 744 -27.19 -10.16 -12.03
CA CYS A 744 -28.25 -10.25 -13.02
C CYS A 744 -27.85 -9.64 -14.38
N GLN A 745 -27.15 -8.52 -14.36
CA GLN A 745 -26.64 -7.83 -15.55
C GLN A 745 -25.59 -8.67 -16.28
N LEU A 746 -24.59 -9.17 -15.55
CA LEU A 746 -23.45 -9.88 -16.12
C LEU A 746 -23.78 -11.32 -16.54
N MET A 747 -24.84 -11.93 -15.96
CA MET A 747 -25.46 -13.20 -16.42
C MET A 747 -26.43 -13.01 -17.56
N GLU A 748 -26.55 -11.79 -18.11
CA GLU A 748 -27.39 -11.47 -19.26
C GLU A 748 -28.87 -11.72 -19.05
N TRP A 749 -29.35 -11.66 -17.80
CA TRP A 749 -30.77 -11.77 -17.50
C TRP A 749 -31.55 -10.60 -18.12
N GLU A 750 -32.76 -10.84 -18.56
CA GLU A 750 -33.59 -9.79 -19.18
C GLU A 750 -33.90 -8.67 -18.19
N THR A 751 -34.10 -8.99 -16.92
CA THR A 751 -34.42 -8.02 -15.88
C THR A 751 -33.68 -8.31 -14.58
N SER A 752 -33.40 -7.26 -13.80
CA SER A 752 -32.92 -7.40 -12.45
C SER A 752 -33.98 -7.99 -11.52
N ILE A 753 -33.52 -8.64 -10.47
CA ILE A 753 -34.39 -9.19 -9.42
C ILE A 753 -34.10 -8.45 -8.12
N VAL A 754 -35.18 -8.12 -7.40
CA VAL A 754 -35.08 -7.50 -6.08
C VAL A 754 -34.29 -8.46 -5.15
N PRO A 755 -33.25 -8.02 -4.41
CA PRO A 755 -32.41 -8.88 -3.57
C PRO A 755 -33.19 -9.80 -2.61
N LEU A 756 -34.32 -9.33 -2.07
CA LEU A 756 -35.21 -10.14 -1.21
C LEU A 756 -35.77 -11.37 -1.90
N ASN A 757 -35.90 -11.34 -3.21
CA ASN A 757 -36.50 -12.44 -4.01
C ASN A 757 -35.43 -13.46 -4.47
N ILE A 758 -34.13 -13.12 -4.39
CA ILE A 758 -33.03 -14.05 -4.72
C ILE A 758 -32.87 -15.07 -3.59
N GLY A 759 -32.83 -14.61 -2.36
CA GLY A 759 -32.83 -15.48 -1.17
C GLY A 759 -31.74 -16.55 -1.15
N GLY A 760 -30.54 -16.25 -1.63
CA GLY A 760 -29.39 -17.16 -1.68
C GLY A 760 -29.27 -17.98 -2.96
N TYR A 761 -30.38 -18.42 -3.55
CA TYR A 761 -30.40 -19.29 -4.71
C TYR A 761 -31.45 -18.81 -5.72
N LYS A 762 -31.06 -18.68 -6.97
CA LYS A 762 -31.97 -18.33 -8.04
C LYS A 762 -31.51 -18.95 -9.36
N TYR A 763 -32.42 -19.53 -10.10
CA TYR A 763 -32.20 -20.07 -11.44
C TYR A 763 -32.88 -19.21 -12.48
N ASP A 764 -32.21 -18.93 -13.56
CA ASP A 764 -32.79 -18.31 -14.76
C ASP A 764 -32.86 -19.34 -15.89
N GLU A 765 -34.05 -19.56 -16.41
CA GLU A 765 -34.30 -20.60 -17.42
C GLU A 765 -33.79 -20.21 -18.80
N ALA A 766 -33.82 -18.91 -19.13
CA ALA A 766 -33.43 -18.42 -20.43
C ALA A 766 -31.92 -18.53 -20.66
N THR A 767 -31.12 -18.16 -19.65
CA THR A 767 -29.64 -18.19 -19.72
C THR A 767 -29.06 -19.47 -19.11
N LYS A 768 -29.88 -20.32 -18.52
CA LYS A 768 -29.46 -21.53 -17.77
C LYS A 768 -28.38 -21.24 -16.70
N THR A 769 -28.43 -20.07 -16.09
CA THR A 769 -27.46 -19.65 -15.06
C THR A 769 -28.05 -19.76 -13.65
N TYR A 770 -27.21 -20.17 -12.69
CA TYR A 770 -27.65 -20.43 -11.33
C TYR A 770 -26.66 -19.83 -10.31
N PRO A 771 -26.81 -18.54 -9.94
CA PRO A 771 -25.99 -17.94 -8.89
C PRO A 771 -26.36 -18.46 -7.50
N VAL A 772 -25.33 -18.76 -6.71
CA VAL A 772 -25.41 -19.17 -5.31
C VAL A 772 -24.74 -18.09 -4.46
N PHE A 773 -25.52 -17.46 -3.58
CA PHE A 773 -25.04 -16.37 -2.72
C PHE A 773 -24.98 -16.82 -1.26
N ILE A 774 -23.80 -16.67 -0.65
CA ILE A 774 -23.55 -17.11 0.71
C ILE A 774 -23.09 -15.92 1.57
N ASN A 775 -23.70 -15.79 2.76
CA ASN A 775 -23.21 -14.95 3.84
C ASN A 775 -22.49 -15.86 4.83
N TYR A 776 -21.17 -15.83 4.85
CA TYR A 776 -20.36 -16.81 5.57
C TYR A 776 -20.45 -16.61 7.09
N ASP A 777 -20.22 -15.40 7.58
CA ASP A 777 -20.39 -15.06 8.99
C ASP A 777 -21.79 -14.50 9.26
N LYS A 778 -22.55 -15.18 10.11
CA LYS A 778 -23.91 -14.81 10.44
C LYS A 778 -24.04 -14.02 11.75
N GLY A 779 -22.92 -13.66 12.39
CA GLY A 779 -22.87 -12.84 13.62
C GLY A 779 -23.54 -13.51 14.85
N LYS A 780 -23.11 -13.11 16.03
CA LYS A 780 -23.59 -13.68 17.32
C LYS A 780 -25.04 -13.32 17.66
N ASP A 781 -25.61 -12.28 17.00
CA ASP A 781 -26.96 -11.74 17.31
C ASP A 781 -28.10 -12.38 16.50
N ILE A 782 -27.77 -13.34 15.62
CA ILE A 782 -28.81 -14.05 14.85
C ILE A 782 -29.34 -15.21 15.68
N ALA A 783 -30.68 -15.27 15.80
CA ALA A 783 -31.36 -16.33 16.52
C ALA A 783 -30.84 -17.72 16.08
N ASP A 784 -30.60 -18.62 17.03
CA ASP A 784 -30.10 -19.99 16.79
C ASP A 784 -30.89 -20.76 15.71
N THR A 785 -32.12 -20.34 15.46
CA THR A 785 -32.99 -20.87 14.40
C THR A 785 -32.57 -20.49 12.97
N ILE A 786 -31.61 -19.55 12.78
CA ILE A 786 -31.13 -19.10 11.48
C ILE A 786 -29.61 -19.34 11.33
N ARG A 787 -28.97 -19.82 12.38
CA ARG A 787 -27.54 -20.11 12.48
C ARG A 787 -27.17 -21.42 11.80
N TYR A 788 -27.40 -21.50 10.47
CA TYR A 788 -26.99 -22.65 9.66
C TYR A 788 -25.64 -22.31 9.01
N GLU A 789 -24.72 -23.24 9.14
CA GLU A 789 -23.36 -23.05 8.68
C GLU A 789 -23.24 -23.54 7.24
N ASP A 790 -23.38 -22.59 6.30
CA ASP A 790 -22.66 -22.73 5.05
C ASP A 790 -21.17 -22.79 5.41
N LYS A 791 -20.44 -23.83 4.95
CA LYS A 791 -19.07 -24.07 5.43
C LYS A 791 -18.13 -24.41 4.28
N LEU A 792 -17.04 -23.68 4.17
CA LEU A 792 -15.90 -24.07 3.37
C LEU A 792 -15.16 -25.21 4.11
N LEU A 793 -15.08 -26.39 3.52
CA LEU A 793 -14.36 -27.53 4.06
C LEU A 793 -12.89 -27.49 3.66
N SER A 794 -12.62 -26.97 2.46
CA SER A 794 -11.31 -26.77 1.89
C SER A 794 -11.39 -25.62 0.85
N PRO A 795 -10.29 -25.18 0.27
CA PRO A 795 -10.35 -24.23 -0.84
C PRO A 795 -11.16 -24.70 -2.05
N GLN A 796 -11.43 -25.99 -2.16
CA GLN A 796 -12.16 -26.62 -3.28
C GLN A 796 -13.52 -27.17 -2.93
N GLN A 797 -13.89 -27.23 -1.64
CA GLN A 797 -15.15 -27.86 -1.22
C GLN A 797 -15.96 -26.96 -0.29
N LEU A 798 -17.26 -26.94 -0.55
CA LEU A 798 -18.22 -26.14 0.18
C LEU A 798 -19.45 -26.96 0.53
N ILE A 799 -19.93 -26.84 1.76
CA ILE A 799 -21.30 -27.22 2.14
C ILE A 799 -22.16 -25.94 2.12
N ALA A 800 -23.25 -25.98 1.36
CA ALA A 800 -24.20 -24.88 1.37
C ALA A 800 -25.63 -25.40 1.65
N ILE A 801 -26.44 -24.54 2.25
CA ILE A 801 -27.77 -24.91 2.75
C ILE A 801 -28.84 -24.21 1.91
N SER A 802 -29.82 -25.00 1.48
CA SER A 802 -30.97 -24.49 0.72
C SER A 802 -31.84 -23.52 1.54
N LYS A 803 -32.79 -22.86 0.88
CA LYS A 803 -33.84 -22.07 1.56
C LYS A 803 -34.58 -22.94 2.58
N SER A 804 -35.02 -22.28 3.66
CA SER A 804 -35.88 -22.96 4.65
C SER A 804 -37.22 -23.34 4.10
N GLY A 805 -37.75 -24.49 4.52
CA GLY A 805 -39.05 -24.98 4.11
C GLY A 805 -39.05 -25.79 2.82
N VAL A 806 -37.89 -26.26 2.35
CA VAL A 806 -37.75 -27.10 1.17
C VAL A 806 -37.14 -28.46 1.52
N ASP A 807 -37.35 -29.43 0.68
CA ASP A 807 -36.77 -30.78 0.74
C ASP A 807 -36.15 -31.14 -0.64
N LEU A 808 -35.72 -32.39 -0.78
CA LEU A 808 -35.10 -32.87 -2.02
C LEU A 808 -36.02 -32.77 -3.24
N SER A 809 -37.35 -32.78 -3.08
CA SER A 809 -38.27 -32.65 -4.21
C SER A 809 -38.40 -31.22 -4.75
N ASN A 810 -37.81 -30.23 -4.09
CA ASN A 810 -37.86 -28.84 -4.53
C ASN A 810 -37.15 -28.66 -5.86
N ASN A 811 -37.80 -27.95 -6.81
CA ASN A 811 -37.25 -27.74 -8.16
C ASN A 811 -35.85 -27.09 -8.17
N LEU A 812 -35.59 -26.08 -7.31
CA LEU A 812 -34.26 -25.44 -7.26
C LEU A 812 -33.21 -26.41 -6.74
N VAL A 813 -33.55 -27.27 -5.76
CA VAL A 813 -32.63 -28.29 -5.24
C VAL A 813 -32.35 -29.33 -6.32
N GLN A 814 -33.35 -29.79 -7.04
CA GLN A 814 -33.19 -30.73 -8.16
C GLN A 814 -32.32 -30.17 -9.27
N LYS A 815 -32.53 -28.90 -9.67
CA LYS A 815 -31.71 -28.23 -10.66
C LYS A 815 -30.25 -28.08 -10.20
N ALA A 816 -30.00 -27.84 -8.93
CA ALA A 816 -28.63 -27.78 -8.41
C ALA A 816 -27.95 -29.17 -8.45
N LEU A 817 -28.68 -30.23 -8.08
CA LEU A 817 -28.13 -31.59 -8.06
C LEU A 817 -27.89 -32.15 -9.48
N HIS A 818 -28.71 -31.74 -10.47
CA HIS A 818 -28.64 -32.20 -11.86
C HIS A 818 -28.10 -31.11 -12.80
N ALA A 819 -27.40 -30.10 -12.25
CA ALA A 819 -26.93 -28.93 -13.03
C ALA A 819 -26.09 -29.33 -14.24
N LYS A 820 -25.18 -30.28 -14.07
CA LYS A 820 -24.32 -30.78 -15.14
C LYS A 820 -25.08 -31.51 -16.24
N GLU A 821 -26.09 -32.26 -15.87
CA GLU A 821 -26.92 -33.04 -16.80
C GLU A 821 -27.88 -32.16 -17.62
N GLU A 822 -28.34 -31.04 -17.00
CA GLU A 822 -29.22 -30.06 -17.61
C GLU A 822 -28.51 -28.90 -18.29
N ASP A 823 -27.19 -28.92 -18.34
CA ASP A 823 -26.35 -27.85 -18.90
C ASP A 823 -26.59 -26.50 -18.20
N ILE A 824 -26.64 -26.53 -16.88
CA ILE A 824 -26.82 -25.36 -16.00
C ILE A 824 -25.47 -24.96 -15.44
N THR A 825 -25.07 -23.70 -15.66
CA THR A 825 -23.86 -23.16 -15.07
C THR A 825 -24.15 -22.56 -13.69
N MET A 826 -23.53 -23.12 -12.66
CA MET A 826 -23.66 -22.63 -11.30
C MET A 826 -22.49 -21.73 -10.93
N HIS A 827 -22.77 -20.57 -10.35
CA HIS A 827 -21.78 -19.57 -9.99
C HIS A 827 -21.79 -19.28 -8.49
N LEU A 828 -20.62 -19.25 -7.86
CA LEU A 828 -20.49 -19.03 -6.42
C LEU A 828 -20.15 -17.57 -6.10
N PHE A 829 -20.92 -17.01 -5.19
CA PHE A 829 -20.75 -15.66 -4.65
C PHE A 829 -20.74 -15.72 -3.12
N ILE A 830 -19.62 -15.34 -2.49
CA ILE A 830 -19.49 -15.35 -1.03
C ILE A 830 -19.17 -13.94 -0.53
N ARG A 831 -19.78 -13.55 0.57
CA ARG A 831 -19.31 -12.43 1.39
C ARG A 831 -19.19 -12.88 2.83
N LYS A 832 -18.20 -12.32 3.54
CA LYS A 832 -17.97 -12.68 4.93
C LYS A 832 -19.06 -12.15 5.83
N ASN A 833 -19.29 -10.85 5.83
CA ASN A 833 -20.22 -10.21 6.75
C ASN A 833 -21.32 -9.44 6.01
N LYS A 834 -22.56 -9.63 6.43
CA LYS A 834 -23.72 -8.88 5.93
C LYS A 834 -23.73 -7.43 6.40
N ASN A 835 -23.05 -7.13 7.49
CA ASN A 835 -23.06 -5.82 8.16
C ASN A 835 -21.77 -5.01 7.90
N ASP A 836 -20.96 -5.37 6.93
CA ASP A 836 -19.87 -4.54 6.47
C ASP A 836 -20.43 -3.22 5.92
N GLU A 837 -20.24 -2.13 6.66
CA GLU A 837 -20.93 -0.86 6.43
C GLU A 837 -20.60 -0.18 5.10
N ASP A 838 -19.45 -0.51 4.48
CA ASP A 838 -19.03 0.08 3.21
C ASP A 838 -19.30 -0.80 1.99
N GLY A 839 -19.44 -2.10 2.15
CA GLY A 839 -19.55 -3.03 1.04
C GLY A 839 -20.63 -4.10 1.22
N ALA A 840 -21.57 -3.91 2.15
CA ALA A 840 -22.56 -4.92 2.56
C ALA A 840 -23.44 -5.48 1.42
N LYS A 841 -23.40 -4.88 0.23
CA LYS A 841 -24.20 -5.31 -0.93
C LYS A 841 -23.45 -6.21 -1.89
N GLU A 842 -22.12 -6.29 -1.78
CA GLU A 842 -21.27 -6.98 -2.73
C GLU A 842 -20.76 -8.33 -2.22
N PHE A 843 -20.56 -9.25 -3.14
CA PHE A 843 -20.05 -10.60 -2.90
C PHE A 843 -18.83 -10.86 -3.77
N TYR A 844 -17.83 -11.56 -3.27
CA TYR A 844 -16.74 -12.07 -4.08
C TYR A 844 -17.21 -13.16 -5.01
N TYR A 845 -16.86 -13.08 -6.28
CA TYR A 845 -17.06 -14.15 -7.24
C TYR A 845 -15.94 -15.18 -7.13
N LEU A 846 -16.30 -16.44 -6.91
CA LEU A 846 -15.37 -17.54 -6.67
C LEU A 846 -15.38 -18.62 -7.77
N GLY A 847 -15.96 -18.32 -8.93
CA GLY A 847 -15.97 -19.23 -10.08
C GLY A 847 -17.18 -20.15 -10.11
N HIS A 848 -17.04 -21.24 -10.85
CA HIS A 848 -18.07 -22.24 -11.03
C HIS A 848 -18.05 -23.29 -9.92
N ILE A 849 -19.24 -23.81 -9.60
CA ILE A 849 -19.43 -24.92 -8.67
C ILE A 849 -20.35 -25.97 -9.25
N HIS A 850 -20.22 -27.19 -8.78
CA HIS A 850 -21.14 -28.27 -9.11
C HIS A 850 -21.40 -29.14 -7.86
N ALA A 851 -22.62 -29.64 -7.75
CA ALA A 851 -22.99 -30.52 -6.67
C ALA A 851 -22.29 -31.90 -6.83
N THR A 852 -21.74 -32.44 -5.75
CA THR A 852 -21.09 -33.76 -5.73
C THR A 852 -22.09 -34.93 -5.83
N GLY A 853 -23.40 -34.65 -5.68
CA GLY A 853 -24.46 -35.63 -5.51
C GLY A 853 -24.76 -35.96 -4.04
N GLU A 854 -23.92 -35.49 -3.11
CA GLU A 854 -24.19 -35.62 -1.67
C GLU A 854 -25.16 -34.54 -1.22
N ALA A 855 -26.38 -34.97 -0.80
CA ALA A 855 -27.43 -34.09 -0.30
C ALA A 855 -28.18 -34.73 0.85
N GLU A 856 -28.39 -33.97 1.92
CA GLU A 856 -29.06 -34.43 3.13
C GLU A 856 -30.19 -33.49 3.53
N VAL A 857 -31.38 -34.05 3.79
CA VAL A 857 -32.48 -33.29 4.39
C VAL A 857 -32.35 -33.28 5.89
N PHE A 858 -32.35 -32.10 6.48
CA PHE A 858 -32.34 -31.95 7.93
C PHE A 858 -33.42 -30.99 8.41
N THR A 859 -33.82 -31.11 9.66
CA THR A 859 -34.75 -30.16 10.30
C THR A 859 -33.98 -29.07 10.94
N MET A 860 -34.33 -27.83 10.60
CA MET A 860 -33.66 -26.67 11.11
C MET A 860 -33.80 -26.56 12.64
N PRO A 861 -32.72 -26.47 13.47
CA PRO A 861 -32.80 -26.37 14.92
C PRO A 861 -33.77 -25.27 15.37
N GLY A 862 -34.54 -25.57 16.40
CA GLY A 862 -35.55 -24.63 16.93
C GLY A 862 -36.77 -24.39 16.06
N THR A 863 -36.94 -25.13 14.92
CA THR A 863 -38.07 -25.00 14.01
C THR A 863 -38.60 -26.38 13.57
N THR A 864 -39.77 -26.40 12.89
CA THR A 864 -40.30 -27.59 12.20
C THR A 864 -39.97 -27.57 10.70
N LYS A 865 -39.22 -26.56 10.22
CA LYS A 865 -38.92 -26.39 8.81
C LYS A 865 -37.74 -27.26 8.39
N LYS A 866 -37.86 -27.87 7.23
CA LYS A 866 -36.78 -28.64 6.59
C LYS A 866 -35.86 -27.71 5.78
N ALA A 867 -34.62 -28.14 5.58
CA ALA A 867 -33.71 -27.60 4.59
C ALA A 867 -32.83 -28.72 4.05
N VAL A 868 -32.17 -28.48 2.93
CA VAL A 868 -31.29 -29.45 2.28
C VAL A 868 -29.87 -28.92 2.38
N ARG A 869 -28.97 -29.73 2.91
CA ARG A 869 -27.52 -29.51 2.88
C ARG A 869 -26.98 -30.17 1.62
N ILE A 870 -26.27 -29.42 0.80
CA ILE A 870 -25.69 -29.89 -0.46
C ILE A 870 -24.20 -29.66 -0.41
N MET A 871 -23.41 -30.67 -0.79
CA MET A 871 -21.97 -30.55 -0.97
C MET A 871 -21.66 -30.14 -2.40
N TYR A 872 -20.76 -29.15 -2.54
CA TYR A 872 -20.31 -28.63 -3.82
C TYR A 872 -18.79 -28.70 -3.93
N ASP A 873 -18.30 -29.07 -5.10
CA ASP A 873 -16.92 -28.89 -5.50
C ASP A 873 -16.81 -27.59 -6.32
N LEU A 874 -15.71 -26.84 -6.09
CA LEU A 874 -15.34 -25.68 -6.86
C LEU A 874 -14.41 -26.10 -8.00
N GLU A 875 -14.65 -25.61 -9.21
CA GLU A 875 -13.79 -25.88 -10.37
C GLU A 875 -12.42 -25.22 -10.20
N THR A 876 -12.39 -24.04 -9.60
CA THR A 876 -11.14 -23.33 -9.28
C THR A 876 -11.02 -23.19 -7.76
N PRO A 877 -9.88 -23.60 -7.18
CA PRO A 877 -9.64 -23.41 -5.76
C PRO A 877 -9.71 -21.94 -5.36
N ILE A 878 -10.29 -21.65 -4.21
CA ILE A 878 -10.29 -20.30 -3.65
C ILE A 878 -8.84 -19.93 -3.35
N ARG A 879 -8.45 -18.73 -3.77
CA ARG A 879 -7.13 -18.16 -3.46
C ARG A 879 -6.89 -18.14 -1.95
N GLU A 880 -5.69 -18.53 -1.53
CA GLU A 880 -5.34 -18.78 -0.14
C GLU A 880 -5.67 -17.61 0.80
N ASP A 881 -5.38 -16.38 0.38
CA ASP A 881 -5.67 -15.18 1.14
C ASP A 881 -7.17 -14.97 1.40
N LEU A 882 -8.02 -15.24 0.41
CA LEU A 882 -9.46 -15.15 0.56
C LEU A 882 -10.05 -16.30 1.37
N TYR A 883 -9.52 -17.51 1.18
CA TYR A 883 -9.92 -18.66 2.00
C TYR A 883 -9.63 -18.40 3.47
N ASP A 884 -8.42 -17.95 3.77
CA ASP A 884 -7.98 -17.59 5.11
C ASP A 884 -8.85 -16.47 5.71
N TYR A 885 -9.12 -15.42 4.93
CA TYR A 885 -10.04 -14.35 5.32
C TYR A 885 -11.44 -14.83 5.67
N PHE A 886 -12.00 -15.78 4.91
CA PHE A 886 -13.34 -16.29 5.21
C PHE A 886 -13.37 -17.19 6.43
N VAL A 887 -12.38 -18.09 6.59
CA VAL A 887 -12.41 -19.18 7.56
C VAL A 887 -11.79 -18.78 8.90
N ASN A 888 -10.66 -18.08 8.90
CA ASN A 888 -9.83 -17.88 10.09
C ASN A 888 -9.97 -16.45 10.69
N HIS A 889 -10.52 -15.51 9.98
CA HIS A 889 -10.72 -14.12 10.41
C HIS A 889 -12.19 -13.74 10.41
#